data_4d1558983dede712f12c0e3280fa547d
#
_entry.id   4d1558983dede712f12c0e3280fa547d
#
_cell.length_a   1.000
_cell.length_b   1.000
_cell.length_c   1.000
_cell.angle_alpha   90.00
_cell.angle_beta   90.00
_cell.angle_gamma   90.00
#
_symmetry.space_group_name_H-M   'P 1'
#
loop_
_entity.id
_entity.type
_entity.pdbx_description
1 polymer ?
#
loop_
_entity_poly.entity_id
_entity_poly.type
_entity_poly.pdbx_seq_one_letter_code
_entity_poly.pdbx_strand_id
1 'polypeptide(L)'
;MVTLEWLNPTAQKASVGAPHLECGAFHIGGGPGAATAVAALHDDLPTTLSTGPAAAAGRVVRVEVRVDPGAGLPPEGYTLTTRCDAVLITGADPAGAFYGAQTLIWLVAAPCAEHALCVPAADVRDWPDLPLRGTIEGFYGVPWSHADRLEHLRFSGRHKLNAYVYAPKDDPYHRERWREPYPEAELARLAELVAEAAARHVRFVFALSPGLSMVYGDPAERAALRAKAAQVWEAGVREFALLFDDIPAELEHERDRAAFGTAPGASASAHAAVCRDFTEAFLEPRGAERPLTMVPTDYAGTSRTAYRDRLAEELPPGVLVWWTGRDVVVGTVTADEIAAAAASYGHRVALWDNFPVNDFDFTRVFLGPLTGRDTRLDDVALAGVTANPMVHAAASRLALATVADYAWQPAAYDAARSHGRALRLVPGAAELAPLVEVCSSWPPSADQSPTLSALCASVLADADADAAAVRPGGEFVTGVRLRRELERLAALPASSPGRIGEELRPWVAAARDMATAALAALDLLTTLPRATGNGTAARTADETARAAKTARATETPRTAAEAPARAVSEEARAVAEALARAEAHEANVLRGVLPPFVRAVLDRAAPAATPPAPAVTPPATAVTHPAPAVTPIHATTMPGFAPGADAAPRTPAGP
;
A
#
# COMPACT_ATOMS: atom_id res chain seq x y z
N MET A 1 -29.20 -3.36 11.70
CA MET A 1 -29.28 -2.01 11.14
C MET A 1 -28.24 -1.93 10.05
N VAL A 2 -28.64 -1.84 8.78
CA VAL A 2 -27.69 -1.59 7.69
C VAL A 2 -27.18 -0.16 7.91
N THR A 3 -25.90 -0.01 8.10
CA THR A 3 -25.27 1.27 8.38
C THR A 3 -24.52 1.78 7.17
N LEU A 4 -24.28 3.07 7.08
CA LEU A 4 -23.42 3.70 6.06
C LEU A 4 -21.98 3.12 6.04
N GLU A 5 -21.63 2.28 7.01
CA GLU A 5 -20.34 1.59 7.13
C GLU A 5 -20.07 0.55 6.02
N TRP A 6 -21.08 0.24 5.17
CA TRP A 6 -20.92 -0.65 4.02
C TRP A 6 -20.65 0.09 2.72
N LEU A 7 -20.60 1.44 2.75
CA LEU A 7 -20.29 2.22 1.56
C LEU A 7 -18.79 2.56 1.51
N ASN A 8 -18.17 2.22 0.43
CA ASN A 8 -16.81 2.65 0.08
C ASN A 8 -16.77 3.01 -1.41
N PRO A 9 -16.54 4.28 -1.74
CA PRO A 9 -16.27 5.42 -0.86
C PRO A 9 -17.46 5.87 0.00
N THR A 10 -17.13 6.70 1.03
CA THR A 10 -18.14 7.41 1.85
C THR A 10 -18.93 8.38 0.98
N ALA A 11 -20.25 8.30 1.02
CA ALA A 11 -21.09 9.19 0.24
C ALA A 11 -21.17 10.60 0.84
N GLN A 12 -21.27 11.63 -0.01
CA GLN A 12 -21.38 13.05 0.37
C GLN A 12 -22.59 13.30 1.28
N LYS A 13 -23.76 12.80 0.87
CA LYS A 13 -25.00 12.90 1.62
C LYS A 13 -25.75 11.59 1.52
N ALA A 14 -25.96 10.92 2.63
CA ALA A 14 -26.71 9.68 2.64
C ALA A 14 -27.51 9.51 3.93
N SER A 15 -28.74 9.03 3.81
CA SER A 15 -29.51 8.46 4.90
C SER A 15 -29.88 7.03 4.54
N VAL A 16 -29.64 6.12 5.48
CA VAL A 16 -29.96 4.69 5.34
C VAL A 16 -30.63 4.21 6.62
N GLY A 17 -31.80 3.60 6.51
CA GLY A 17 -32.57 3.21 7.67
C GLY A 17 -33.59 2.13 7.41
N ALA A 18 -34.46 1.92 8.38
CA ALA A 18 -35.67 1.09 8.25
C ALA A 18 -36.83 1.95 7.65
N PRO A 19 -37.79 1.31 6.97
CA PRO A 19 -37.94 -0.13 6.75
C PRO A 19 -37.01 -0.66 5.65
N HIS A 20 -36.73 -1.96 5.73
CA HIS A 20 -36.04 -2.70 4.66
C HIS A 20 -37.07 -3.30 3.71
N LEU A 21 -36.77 -3.26 2.40
CA LEU A 21 -37.55 -4.00 1.42
C LEU A 21 -37.02 -5.44 1.39
N GLU A 22 -37.85 -6.39 1.81
CA GLU A 22 -37.60 -7.81 1.56
C GLU A 22 -37.57 -8.04 0.05
N CYS A 23 -36.53 -8.68 -0.45
CA CYS A 23 -36.30 -8.89 -1.86
C CYS A 23 -36.01 -10.36 -2.17
N GLY A 24 -36.72 -10.92 -3.14
CA GLY A 24 -36.42 -12.25 -3.70
C GLY A 24 -35.67 -12.15 -5.02
N ALA A 25 -35.87 -11.05 -5.76
CA ALA A 25 -35.22 -10.80 -7.03
C ALA A 25 -35.34 -9.33 -7.44
N PHE A 26 -34.52 -8.91 -8.42
CA PHE A 26 -34.56 -7.57 -9.00
C PHE A 26 -35.07 -7.60 -10.44
N HIS A 27 -35.89 -6.60 -10.80
CA HIS A 27 -36.21 -6.27 -12.18
C HIS A 27 -35.52 -4.98 -12.54
N ILE A 28 -34.47 -5.08 -13.38
CA ILE A 28 -33.57 -3.97 -13.69
C ILE A 28 -33.93 -3.39 -15.05
N GLY A 29 -34.18 -2.08 -15.10
CA GLY A 29 -34.39 -1.31 -16.30
C GLY A 29 -33.49 -0.09 -16.36
N GLY A 30 -33.18 0.36 -17.59
CA GLY A 30 -32.35 1.56 -17.77
C GLY A 30 -32.70 2.32 -19.05
N GLY A 31 -32.59 3.65 -18.97
CA GLY A 31 -32.71 4.57 -20.09
C GLY A 31 -31.42 4.69 -20.90
N PRO A 32 -31.42 5.58 -21.92
CA PRO A 32 -30.23 5.90 -22.69
C PRO A 32 -29.05 6.30 -21.79
N GLY A 33 -27.84 5.81 -22.10
CA GLY A 33 -26.63 6.06 -21.33
C GLY A 33 -26.43 5.23 -20.06
N ALA A 34 -27.43 4.39 -19.66
CA ALA A 34 -27.36 3.58 -18.44
C ALA A 34 -26.82 2.15 -18.66
N ALA A 35 -26.37 1.80 -19.85
CA ALA A 35 -26.04 0.41 -20.22
C ALA A 35 -25.01 -0.26 -19.29
N THR A 36 -23.93 0.43 -18.93
CA THR A 36 -22.87 -0.07 -18.03
C THR A 36 -23.38 -0.26 -16.59
N ALA A 37 -24.22 0.66 -16.11
CA ALA A 37 -24.85 0.56 -14.79
C ALA A 37 -25.81 -0.65 -14.73
N VAL A 38 -26.65 -0.83 -15.77
CA VAL A 38 -27.56 -1.97 -15.89
C VAL A 38 -26.79 -3.28 -15.95
N ALA A 39 -25.71 -3.36 -16.74
CA ALA A 39 -24.85 -4.53 -16.81
C ALA A 39 -24.24 -4.88 -15.43
N ALA A 40 -23.68 -3.90 -14.72
CA ALA A 40 -23.12 -4.12 -13.38
C ALA A 40 -24.16 -4.65 -12.38
N LEU A 41 -25.40 -4.13 -12.43
CA LEU A 41 -26.48 -4.62 -11.57
C LEU A 41 -26.88 -6.05 -11.94
N HIS A 42 -26.88 -6.42 -13.22
CA HIS A 42 -27.17 -7.80 -13.63
C HIS A 42 -26.06 -8.78 -13.23
N ASP A 43 -24.79 -8.34 -13.24
CA ASP A 43 -23.65 -9.16 -12.87
C ASP A 43 -23.67 -9.49 -11.35
N ASP A 44 -24.02 -8.51 -10.51
CA ASP A 44 -23.83 -8.59 -9.06
C ASP A 44 -25.14 -8.80 -8.26
N LEU A 45 -26.31 -8.62 -8.86
CA LEU A 45 -27.60 -8.80 -8.18
C LEU A 45 -28.40 -10.00 -8.74
N PRO A 46 -29.11 -10.77 -7.89
CA PRO A 46 -30.00 -11.84 -8.36
C PRO A 46 -31.19 -11.27 -9.14
N THR A 47 -31.28 -11.61 -10.42
CA THR A 47 -32.31 -11.12 -11.33
C THR A 47 -33.42 -12.12 -11.58
N THR A 48 -34.60 -11.67 -12.05
CA THR A 48 -35.81 -12.47 -12.30
C THR A 48 -35.71 -13.50 -13.41
N LEU A 49 -34.60 -13.61 -14.11
CA LEU A 49 -34.37 -14.65 -15.12
C LEU A 49 -34.15 -16.05 -14.52
N SER A 50 -34.02 -16.19 -13.20
CA SER A 50 -33.93 -17.49 -12.51
C SER A 50 -35.31 -18.10 -12.33
N THR A 51 -35.64 -19.09 -13.14
CA THR A 51 -36.87 -19.89 -13.06
C THR A 51 -36.84 -20.95 -11.94
N GLY A 52 -36.04 -20.76 -10.90
CA GLY A 52 -35.95 -21.68 -9.75
C GLY A 52 -37.02 -21.45 -8.68
N PRO A 53 -37.29 -22.44 -7.81
CA PRO A 53 -38.31 -22.36 -6.76
C PRO A 53 -38.09 -21.26 -5.72
N ALA A 54 -36.89 -20.68 -5.63
CA ALA A 54 -36.62 -19.54 -4.76
C ALA A 54 -37.24 -18.22 -5.27
N ALA A 55 -37.53 -18.10 -6.55
CA ALA A 55 -38.21 -16.93 -7.13
C ALA A 55 -39.70 -16.84 -6.77
N ALA A 56 -40.29 -17.93 -6.27
CA ALA A 56 -41.71 -18.00 -6.00
C ALA A 56 -42.13 -17.43 -4.62
N ALA A 57 -41.20 -17.07 -3.74
CA ALA A 57 -41.49 -16.70 -2.35
C ALA A 57 -41.13 -15.26 -1.97
N GLY A 58 -40.47 -14.47 -2.85
CA GLY A 58 -39.97 -13.12 -2.52
C GLY A 58 -40.58 -12.02 -3.39
N ARG A 59 -40.61 -10.81 -2.83
CA ARG A 59 -41.03 -9.58 -3.54
C ARG A 59 -40.02 -9.20 -4.60
N VAL A 60 -40.45 -8.85 -5.81
CA VAL A 60 -39.58 -8.29 -6.86
C VAL A 60 -39.40 -6.79 -6.64
N VAL A 61 -38.16 -6.35 -6.47
CA VAL A 61 -37.83 -4.93 -6.39
C VAL A 61 -37.43 -4.41 -7.77
N ARG A 62 -38.10 -3.35 -8.21
CA ARG A 62 -37.78 -2.68 -9.49
C ARG A 62 -36.63 -1.70 -9.31
N VAL A 63 -35.61 -1.82 -10.16
CA VAL A 63 -34.49 -0.86 -10.21
C VAL A 63 -34.57 -0.13 -11.55
N GLU A 64 -34.69 1.19 -11.48
CA GLU A 64 -34.70 2.04 -12.66
C GLU A 64 -33.46 2.94 -12.67
N VAL A 65 -32.68 2.88 -13.74
CA VAL A 65 -31.46 3.66 -13.91
C VAL A 65 -31.64 4.68 -15.01
N ARG A 66 -31.35 5.95 -14.72
CA ARG A 66 -31.47 7.07 -15.66
C ARG A 66 -30.18 7.87 -15.70
N VAL A 67 -29.90 8.47 -16.86
CA VAL A 67 -28.92 9.52 -17.02
C VAL A 67 -29.65 10.81 -17.33
N ASP A 68 -29.47 11.83 -16.50
CA ASP A 68 -30.11 13.13 -16.65
C ASP A 68 -29.08 14.25 -16.35
N PRO A 69 -28.49 14.84 -17.41
CA PRO A 69 -27.57 15.98 -17.26
C PRO A 69 -28.22 17.21 -16.60
N GLY A 70 -29.55 17.29 -16.60
CA GLY A 70 -30.33 18.35 -15.96
C GLY A 70 -30.62 18.13 -14.48
N ALA A 71 -30.17 17.03 -13.86
CA ALA A 71 -30.44 16.68 -12.46
C ALA A 71 -29.78 17.62 -11.42
N GLY A 72 -28.99 18.60 -11.86
CA GLY A 72 -28.31 19.55 -10.96
C GLY A 72 -27.24 18.89 -10.08
N LEU A 73 -26.63 17.83 -10.60
CA LEU A 73 -25.52 17.11 -9.96
C LEU A 73 -24.18 17.52 -10.57
N PRO A 74 -23.07 17.50 -9.82
CA PRO A 74 -21.73 17.61 -10.39
C PRO A 74 -21.43 16.46 -11.38
N PRO A 75 -20.38 16.57 -12.21
CA PRO A 75 -19.89 15.45 -13.03
C PRO A 75 -19.66 14.19 -12.20
N GLU A 76 -19.97 13.03 -12.76
CA GLU A 76 -19.91 11.71 -12.11
C GLU A 76 -20.83 11.58 -10.86
N GLY A 77 -21.67 12.60 -10.59
CA GLY A 77 -22.60 12.59 -9.47
C GLY A 77 -23.87 11.80 -9.74
N TYR A 78 -24.53 11.34 -8.68
CA TYR A 78 -25.77 10.59 -8.76
C TYR A 78 -26.68 10.80 -7.56
N THR A 79 -27.95 10.43 -7.73
CA THR A 79 -28.88 10.17 -6.62
C THR A 79 -29.33 8.72 -6.65
N LEU A 80 -29.56 8.14 -5.45
CA LEU A 80 -30.19 6.85 -5.29
C LEU A 80 -31.28 6.97 -4.22
N THR A 81 -32.52 6.63 -4.58
CA THR A 81 -33.66 6.69 -3.64
C THR A 81 -34.42 5.37 -3.67
N THR A 82 -34.64 4.80 -2.48
CA THR A 82 -35.50 3.64 -2.31
C THR A 82 -36.95 4.10 -2.05
N ARG A 83 -37.89 3.59 -2.82
CA ARG A 83 -39.34 3.86 -2.70
C ARG A 83 -40.09 2.53 -2.60
N CYS A 84 -41.02 2.39 -1.70
CA CYS A 84 -41.92 1.26 -1.48
C CYS A 84 -41.52 -0.12 -2.07
N ASP A 85 -41.40 -0.26 -3.37
CA ASP A 85 -41.07 -1.47 -4.14
C ASP A 85 -40.06 -1.19 -5.29
N ALA A 86 -39.43 -0.02 -5.29
CA ALA A 86 -38.54 0.39 -6.36
C ALA A 86 -37.32 1.15 -5.81
N VAL A 87 -36.23 1.05 -6.56
CA VAL A 87 -35.03 1.87 -6.40
C VAL A 87 -34.87 2.72 -7.67
N LEU A 88 -34.74 4.02 -7.51
CA LEU A 88 -34.43 4.95 -8.59
C LEU A 88 -32.99 5.43 -8.46
N ILE A 89 -32.19 5.25 -9.51
CA ILE A 89 -30.85 5.77 -9.65
C ILE A 89 -30.86 6.80 -10.78
N THR A 90 -30.37 8.01 -10.50
CA THR A 90 -30.21 9.07 -11.52
C THR A 90 -28.80 9.60 -11.48
N GLY A 91 -28.03 9.39 -12.56
CA GLY A 91 -26.69 9.93 -12.75
C GLY A 91 -26.71 11.23 -13.54
N ALA A 92 -25.79 12.17 -13.25
CA ALA A 92 -25.53 13.35 -14.10
C ALA A 92 -25.04 12.96 -15.48
N ASP A 93 -24.35 11.83 -15.56
CA ASP A 93 -23.72 11.25 -16.72
C ASP A 93 -23.69 9.71 -16.59
N PRO A 94 -23.24 8.96 -17.61
CA PRO A 94 -23.15 7.50 -17.53
C PRO A 94 -22.27 6.98 -16.38
N ALA A 95 -21.19 7.69 -16.00
CA ALA A 95 -20.33 7.31 -14.88
C ALA A 95 -21.06 7.48 -13.55
N GLY A 96 -21.78 8.59 -13.34
CA GLY A 96 -22.62 8.79 -12.17
C GLY A 96 -23.69 7.72 -12.02
N ALA A 97 -24.37 7.33 -13.10
CA ALA A 97 -25.34 6.24 -13.10
C ALA A 97 -24.69 4.90 -12.69
N PHE A 98 -23.51 4.61 -13.21
CA PHE A 98 -22.71 3.43 -12.84
C PHE A 98 -22.33 3.44 -11.34
N TYR A 99 -21.86 4.58 -10.82
CA TYR A 99 -21.49 4.70 -9.39
C TYR A 99 -22.70 4.59 -8.47
N GLY A 100 -23.87 5.06 -8.90
CA GLY A 100 -25.13 4.82 -8.19
C GLY A 100 -25.48 3.33 -8.15
N ALA A 101 -25.25 2.59 -9.23
CA ALA A 101 -25.43 1.14 -9.29
C ALA A 101 -24.46 0.43 -8.31
N GLN A 102 -23.19 0.82 -8.27
CA GLN A 102 -22.22 0.27 -7.30
C GLN A 102 -22.67 0.51 -5.85
N THR A 103 -23.22 1.68 -5.57
CA THR A 103 -23.78 2.00 -4.23
C THR A 103 -24.94 1.08 -3.88
N LEU A 104 -25.85 0.80 -4.81
CA LEU A 104 -26.93 -0.16 -4.59
C LEU A 104 -26.38 -1.56 -4.30
N ILE A 105 -25.40 -2.02 -5.07
CA ILE A 105 -24.76 -3.33 -4.85
C ILE A 105 -24.19 -3.44 -3.44
N TRP A 106 -23.48 -2.40 -2.96
CA TRP A 106 -22.98 -2.37 -1.57
C TRP A 106 -24.10 -2.39 -0.53
N LEU A 107 -25.17 -1.65 -0.73
CA LEU A 107 -26.31 -1.62 0.19
C LEU A 107 -27.03 -2.97 0.27
N VAL A 108 -27.12 -3.70 -0.83
CA VAL A 108 -27.73 -5.04 -0.89
C VAL A 108 -26.81 -6.11 -0.30
N ALA A 109 -25.49 -5.98 -0.48
CA ALA A 109 -24.51 -6.89 0.08
C ALA A 109 -24.35 -6.76 1.61
N ALA A 110 -24.83 -5.67 2.21
CA ALA A 110 -24.75 -5.45 3.64
C ALA A 110 -25.61 -6.49 4.40
N PRO A 111 -25.11 -7.08 5.51
CA PRO A 111 -25.86 -8.06 6.28
C PRO A 111 -27.20 -7.52 6.78
N CYS A 112 -28.25 -8.26 6.52
CA CYS A 112 -29.60 -8.00 7.04
C CYS A 112 -29.98 -9.09 8.04
N ALA A 113 -30.37 -8.68 9.25
CA ALA A 113 -30.67 -9.64 10.33
C ALA A 113 -31.96 -10.43 10.10
N GLU A 114 -32.88 -9.93 9.27
CA GLU A 114 -34.24 -10.47 9.15
C GLU A 114 -34.44 -11.29 7.87
N HIS A 115 -33.65 -11.05 6.81
CA HIS A 115 -33.86 -11.66 5.50
C HIS A 115 -32.52 -11.96 4.80
N ALA A 116 -32.53 -12.99 3.94
CA ALA A 116 -31.35 -13.38 3.15
C ALA A 116 -30.94 -12.30 2.13
N LEU A 117 -31.88 -11.49 1.68
CA LEU A 117 -31.67 -10.40 0.75
C LEU A 117 -32.59 -9.24 1.09
N CYS A 118 -32.07 -8.06 1.32
CA CYS A 118 -32.90 -6.88 1.58
C CYS A 118 -32.28 -5.59 1.02
N VAL A 119 -33.15 -4.68 0.62
CA VAL A 119 -32.77 -3.33 0.21
C VAL A 119 -33.18 -2.36 1.32
N PRO A 120 -32.26 -1.65 1.96
CA PRO A 120 -32.60 -0.68 2.99
C PRO A 120 -33.33 0.52 2.39
N ALA A 121 -34.14 1.22 3.20
CA ALA A 121 -34.61 2.53 2.84
C ALA A 121 -33.40 3.47 2.74
N ALA A 122 -33.16 4.02 1.57
CA ALA A 122 -32.00 4.86 1.30
C ALA A 122 -32.37 6.11 0.51
N ASP A 123 -31.74 7.22 0.87
CA ASP A 123 -31.72 8.47 0.10
C ASP A 123 -30.27 8.93 0.06
N VAL A 124 -29.66 8.82 -1.13
CA VAL A 124 -28.24 9.13 -1.35
C VAL A 124 -28.15 10.20 -2.44
N ARG A 125 -27.36 11.22 -2.18
CA ARG A 125 -26.91 12.21 -3.16
C ARG A 125 -25.40 12.33 -3.06
N ASP A 126 -24.68 11.95 -4.11
CA ASP A 126 -23.24 11.69 -4.03
C ASP A 126 -22.50 12.14 -5.29
N TRP A 127 -21.25 12.54 -5.14
CA TRP A 127 -20.36 12.99 -6.21
C TRP A 127 -18.91 13.00 -5.70
N PRO A 128 -17.89 12.88 -6.58
CA PRO A 128 -16.49 12.99 -6.18
C PRO A 128 -16.03 14.43 -6.04
N ASP A 129 -15.14 14.70 -5.07
CA ASP A 129 -14.47 15.99 -4.93
C ASP A 129 -13.23 16.08 -5.85
N LEU A 130 -12.42 15.01 -5.96
CA LEU A 130 -11.28 14.98 -6.86
C LEU A 130 -11.66 14.41 -8.23
N PRO A 131 -11.39 15.14 -9.34
CA PRO A 131 -11.76 14.69 -10.68
C PRO A 131 -10.87 13.57 -11.24
N LEU A 132 -9.63 13.38 -10.74
CA LEU A 132 -8.73 12.28 -11.07
C LEU A 132 -8.50 11.44 -9.82
N ARG A 133 -8.92 10.17 -9.86
CA ARG A 133 -8.84 9.21 -8.76
C ARG A 133 -8.44 7.87 -9.32
N GLY A 134 -7.23 7.41 -9.02
CA GLY A 134 -6.82 6.17 -9.67
C GLY A 134 -5.56 5.55 -9.12
N THR A 135 -5.03 4.68 -9.94
CA THR A 135 -3.77 3.98 -9.69
C THR A 135 -2.82 4.15 -10.87
N ILE A 136 -1.54 4.07 -10.57
CA ILE A 136 -0.50 3.99 -11.57
C ILE A 136 0.35 2.75 -11.33
N GLU A 137 0.34 1.78 -12.27
CA GLU A 137 1.22 0.63 -12.24
C GLU A 137 2.63 1.07 -12.67
N GLY A 138 3.33 1.76 -11.76
CA GLY A 138 4.61 2.40 -12.02
C GLY A 138 5.77 1.86 -11.17
N PHE A 139 5.54 0.80 -10.41
CA PHE A 139 6.54 0.14 -9.58
C PHE A 139 7.56 -0.64 -10.41
N TYR A 140 8.75 -0.85 -9.83
CA TYR A 140 9.76 -1.77 -10.33
C TYR A 140 9.49 -3.20 -9.86
N GLY A 141 9.98 -4.20 -10.63
CA GLY A 141 9.82 -5.61 -10.33
C GLY A 141 8.80 -6.29 -11.22
N VAL A 142 8.36 -7.49 -10.84
CA VAL A 142 7.44 -8.28 -11.67
C VAL A 142 6.11 -7.54 -11.84
N PRO A 143 5.74 -7.19 -13.09
CA PRO A 143 4.50 -6.47 -13.34
C PRO A 143 3.29 -7.35 -13.03
N TRP A 144 2.14 -6.73 -12.79
CA TRP A 144 0.90 -7.45 -12.58
C TRP A 144 0.56 -8.36 -13.77
N SER A 145 0.02 -9.53 -13.49
CA SER A 145 -0.48 -10.38 -14.56
C SER A 145 -1.66 -9.73 -15.28
N HIS A 146 -1.93 -10.16 -16.51
CA HIS A 146 -3.10 -9.69 -17.25
C HIS A 146 -4.42 -9.91 -16.48
N ALA A 147 -4.55 -11.06 -15.81
CA ALA A 147 -5.71 -11.35 -14.98
C ALA A 147 -5.81 -10.42 -13.75
N ASP A 148 -4.68 -10.12 -13.09
CA ASP A 148 -4.64 -9.19 -11.96
C ASP A 148 -5.05 -7.76 -12.39
N ARG A 149 -4.64 -7.32 -13.60
CA ARG A 149 -5.04 -6.03 -14.19
C ARG A 149 -6.54 -5.96 -14.48
N LEU A 150 -7.11 -6.98 -15.12
CA LEU A 150 -8.56 -7.06 -15.35
C LEU A 150 -9.35 -6.98 -14.05
N GLU A 151 -8.92 -7.73 -13.04
CA GLU A 151 -9.57 -7.72 -11.74
C GLU A 151 -9.36 -6.40 -10.99
N HIS A 152 -8.21 -5.73 -11.20
CA HIS A 152 -7.96 -4.39 -10.67
C HIS A 152 -8.88 -3.34 -11.30
N LEU A 153 -9.16 -3.43 -12.60
CA LEU A 153 -10.10 -2.54 -13.28
C LEU A 153 -11.54 -2.73 -12.75
N ARG A 154 -11.96 -3.97 -12.47
CA ARG A 154 -13.24 -4.26 -11.80
C ARG A 154 -13.28 -3.69 -10.39
N PHE A 155 -12.21 -3.90 -9.61
CA PHE A 155 -12.05 -3.30 -8.29
C PHE A 155 -12.15 -1.77 -8.37
N SER A 156 -11.46 -1.14 -9.31
CA SER A 156 -11.45 0.32 -9.49
C SER A 156 -12.86 0.86 -9.75
N GLY A 157 -13.61 0.26 -10.67
CA GLY A 157 -15.00 0.64 -10.93
C GLY A 157 -15.90 0.48 -9.70
N ARG A 158 -15.76 -0.64 -8.97
CA ARG A 158 -16.53 -0.93 -7.76
C ARG A 158 -16.28 0.08 -6.65
N HIS A 159 -15.04 0.56 -6.51
CA HIS A 159 -14.64 1.56 -5.52
C HIS A 159 -14.62 2.99 -6.09
N LYS A 160 -15.19 3.23 -7.27
CA LYS A 160 -15.33 4.54 -7.92
C LYS A 160 -13.99 5.25 -8.19
N LEU A 161 -12.90 4.49 -8.33
CA LEU A 161 -11.67 4.97 -8.94
C LEU A 161 -11.90 5.10 -10.45
N ASN A 162 -11.47 6.22 -11.04
CA ASN A 162 -11.79 6.54 -12.44
C ASN A 162 -10.57 6.59 -13.37
N ALA A 163 -9.39 6.14 -12.91
CA ALA A 163 -8.20 6.10 -13.74
C ALA A 163 -7.29 4.92 -13.41
N TYR A 164 -6.74 4.31 -14.44
CA TYR A 164 -5.65 3.35 -14.36
C TYR A 164 -4.57 3.76 -15.35
N VAL A 165 -3.37 4.04 -14.83
CA VAL A 165 -2.22 4.42 -15.63
C VAL A 165 -1.35 3.19 -15.87
N TYR A 166 -1.28 2.77 -17.12
CA TYR A 166 -0.45 1.66 -17.56
C TYR A 166 0.99 2.15 -17.79
N ALA A 167 1.85 1.90 -16.80
CA ALA A 167 3.25 2.33 -16.81
C ALA A 167 4.20 1.27 -16.22
N PRO A 168 4.02 -0.05 -16.47
CA PRO A 168 4.83 -1.09 -15.86
C PRO A 168 6.29 -1.00 -16.34
N LYS A 169 7.22 -0.78 -15.40
CA LYS A 169 8.64 -0.54 -15.71
C LYS A 169 9.29 -1.70 -16.48
N ASP A 170 8.78 -2.93 -16.32
CA ASP A 170 9.28 -4.12 -16.99
C ASP A 170 8.55 -4.44 -18.32
N ASP A 171 7.64 -3.59 -18.80
CA ASP A 171 7.14 -3.68 -20.18
C ASP A 171 8.15 -3.04 -21.12
N PRO A 172 8.87 -3.83 -21.95
CA PRO A 172 9.90 -3.28 -22.82
C PRO A 172 9.34 -2.34 -23.89
N TYR A 173 8.10 -2.55 -24.33
CA TYR A 173 7.48 -1.76 -25.41
C TYR A 173 7.01 -0.39 -24.98
N HIS A 174 6.85 -0.17 -23.69
CA HIS A 174 6.53 1.13 -23.13
C HIS A 174 7.79 1.95 -22.81
N ARG A 175 8.96 1.32 -22.55
CA ARG A 175 10.17 1.99 -22.06
C ARG A 175 11.40 1.72 -22.92
N GLU A 176 12.04 0.56 -22.79
CA GLU A 176 13.34 0.29 -23.44
C GLU A 176 13.25 0.19 -24.97
N ARG A 177 12.22 -0.47 -25.45
CA ARG A 177 11.94 -0.72 -26.86
C ARG A 177 10.73 0.10 -27.35
N TRP A 178 10.56 1.29 -26.81
CA TRP A 178 9.39 2.15 -27.06
C TRP A 178 9.17 2.47 -28.55
N ARG A 179 10.23 2.42 -29.39
CA ARG A 179 10.12 2.61 -30.84
C ARG A 179 9.46 1.45 -31.56
N GLU A 180 9.57 0.25 -30.98
CA GLU A 180 9.04 -0.95 -31.60
C GLU A 180 7.53 -1.07 -31.38
N PRO A 181 6.75 -1.47 -32.40
CA PRO A 181 5.33 -1.74 -32.20
C PRO A 181 5.11 -2.92 -31.27
N TYR A 182 4.00 -2.92 -30.55
CA TYR A 182 3.56 -4.11 -29.83
C TYR A 182 3.28 -5.26 -30.80
N PRO A 183 3.69 -6.50 -30.50
CA PRO A 183 3.19 -7.68 -31.20
C PRO A 183 1.67 -7.79 -31.12
N GLU A 184 1.05 -8.41 -32.11
CA GLU A 184 -0.41 -8.52 -32.22
C GLU A 184 -1.06 -9.11 -30.97
N ALA A 185 -0.48 -10.16 -30.38
CA ALA A 185 -0.99 -10.78 -29.16
C ALA A 185 -0.97 -9.85 -27.96
N GLU A 186 0.10 -9.06 -27.76
CA GLU A 186 0.19 -8.10 -26.66
C GLU A 186 -0.74 -6.89 -26.89
N LEU A 187 -0.87 -6.46 -28.14
CA LEU A 187 -1.81 -5.40 -28.50
C LEU A 187 -3.26 -5.84 -28.26
N ALA A 188 -3.62 -7.09 -28.54
CA ALA A 188 -4.93 -7.64 -28.25
C ALA A 188 -5.23 -7.66 -26.75
N ARG A 189 -4.25 -8.04 -25.90
CA ARG A 189 -4.37 -7.96 -24.44
C ARG A 189 -4.57 -6.53 -23.96
N LEU A 190 -3.83 -5.59 -24.53
CA LEU A 190 -4.00 -4.17 -24.21
C LEU A 190 -5.41 -3.70 -24.56
N ALA A 191 -5.93 -4.07 -25.74
CA ALA A 191 -7.30 -3.75 -26.16
C ALA A 191 -8.36 -4.32 -25.22
N GLU A 192 -8.15 -5.54 -24.69
CA GLU A 192 -9.03 -6.15 -23.69
C GLU A 192 -9.06 -5.33 -22.39
N LEU A 193 -7.89 -4.87 -21.90
CA LEU A 193 -7.80 -4.01 -20.72
C LEU A 193 -8.52 -2.67 -20.95
N VAL A 194 -8.35 -2.07 -22.13
CA VAL A 194 -9.03 -0.81 -22.51
C VAL A 194 -10.55 -1.00 -22.51
N ALA A 195 -11.04 -2.11 -23.07
CA ALA A 195 -12.46 -2.42 -23.10
C ALA A 195 -13.05 -2.64 -21.70
N GLU A 196 -12.36 -3.42 -20.83
CA GLU A 196 -12.78 -3.61 -19.44
C GLU A 196 -12.78 -2.28 -18.67
N ALA A 197 -11.74 -1.45 -18.83
CA ALA A 197 -11.67 -0.13 -18.22
C ALA A 197 -12.87 0.75 -18.62
N ALA A 198 -13.20 0.81 -19.91
CA ALA A 198 -14.35 1.54 -20.43
C ALA A 198 -15.69 1.02 -19.84
N ALA A 199 -15.86 -0.30 -19.72
CA ALA A 199 -17.04 -0.92 -19.13
C ALA A 199 -17.21 -0.58 -17.63
N ARG A 200 -16.15 -0.21 -16.95
CA ARG A 200 -16.12 0.16 -15.52
C ARG A 200 -15.98 1.66 -15.27
N HIS A 201 -16.07 2.50 -16.28
CA HIS A 201 -15.84 3.95 -16.21
C HIS A 201 -14.47 4.32 -15.64
N VAL A 202 -13.46 3.48 -15.91
CA VAL A 202 -12.05 3.72 -15.60
C VAL A 202 -11.34 4.20 -16.85
N ARG A 203 -10.74 5.36 -16.81
CA ARG A 203 -9.92 5.90 -17.91
C ARG A 203 -8.64 5.10 -18.00
N PHE A 204 -8.34 4.54 -19.15
CA PHE A 204 -7.08 3.85 -19.41
C PHE A 204 -6.07 4.85 -19.96
N VAL A 205 -5.08 5.23 -19.13
CA VAL A 205 -4.02 6.15 -19.50
C VAL A 205 -2.79 5.33 -19.90
N PHE A 206 -2.39 5.43 -21.17
CA PHE A 206 -1.19 4.74 -21.65
C PHE A 206 0.03 5.64 -21.49
N ALA A 207 1.01 5.18 -20.71
CA ALA A 207 2.26 5.89 -20.50
C ALA A 207 3.33 5.45 -21.50
N LEU A 208 4.17 6.39 -21.94
CA LEU A 208 5.38 6.17 -22.71
C LEU A 208 6.58 6.78 -21.99
N SER A 209 7.64 6.00 -21.79
CA SER A 209 8.87 6.42 -21.12
C SER A 209 10.06 6.37 -22.08
N PRO A 210 10.18 7.34 -23.02
CA PRO A 210 11.20 7.29 -24.07
C PRO A 210 12.58 7.78 -23.60
N GLY A 211 12.66 8.40 -22.41
CA GLY A 211 13.77 9.24 -21.98
C GLY A 211 15.13 8.56 -21.87
N LEU A 212 15.17 7.23 -21.68
CA LEU A 212 16.44 6.48 -21.59
C LEU A 212 17.24 6.48 -22.89
N SER A 213 16.63 6.70 -24.04
CA SER A 213 17.31 6.53 -25.33
C SER A 213 16.86 7.51 -26.42
N MET A 214 15.92 8.42 -26.12
CA MET A 214 15.37 9.35 -27.11
C MET A 214 16.34 10.49 -27.38
N VAL A 215 16.58 10.75 -28.66
CA VAL A 215 17.21 11.98 -29.12
C VAL A 215 16.13 13.03 -29.36
N TYR A 216 15.88 13.88 -28.38
CA TYR A 216 14.75 14.80 -28.34
C TYR A 216 14.71 15.79 -29.54
N GLY A 217 15.89 16.25 -29.99
CA GLY A 217 16.06 17.14 -31.14
C GLY A 217 15.87 16.44 -32.49
N ASP A 218 15.66 15.10 -32.53
CA ASP A 218 15.45 14.38 -33.77
C ASP A 218 13.97 14.30 -34.16
N PRO A 219 13.56 14.89 -35.30
CA PRO A 219 12.18 14.74 -35.79
C PRO A 219 11.77 13.29 -36.05
N ALA A 220 12.72 12.40 -36.42
CA ALA A 220 12.43 10.98 -36.64
C ALA A 220 12.04 10.27 -35.33
N GLU A 221 12.67 10.60 -34.22
CA GLU A 221 12.35 10.09 -32.89
C GLU A 221 10.94 10.51 -32.45
N ARG A 222 10.60 11.79 -32.63
CA ARG A 222 9.24 12.28 -32.34
C ARG A 222 8.19 11.62 -33.25
N ALA A 223 8.52 11.36 -34.51
CA ALA A 223 7.64 10.62 -35.43
C ALA A 223 7.46 9.15 -34.97
N ALA A 224 8.51 8.49 -34.48
CA ALA A 224 8.43 7.13 -33.92
C ALA A 224 7.55 7.10 -32.65
N LEU A 225 7.67 8.10 -31.76
CA LEU A 225 6.83 8.22 -30.57
C LEU A 225 5.33 8.33 -30.95
N ARG A 226 5.01 9.19 -31.93
CA ARG A 226 3.64 9.32 -32.45
C ARG A 226 3.15 8.04 -33.14
N ALA A 227 4.01 7.33 -33.86
CA ALA A 227 3.65 6.07 -34.51
C ALA A 227 3.30 4.99 -33.47
N LYS A 228 4.07 4.91 -32.39
CA LYS A 228 3.75 4.03 -31.25
C LYS A 228 2.41 4.40 -30.60
N ALA A 229 2.19 5.67 -30.34
CA ALA A 229 0.93 6.14 -29.79
C ALA A 229 -0.26 5.88 -30.75
N ALA A 230 -0.06 5.99 -32.06
CA ALA A 230 -1.08 5.68 -33.06
C ALA A 230 -1.48 4.21 -33.01
N GLN A 231 -0.53 3.28 -32.84
CA GLN A 231 -0.83 1.84 -32.71
C GLN A 231 -1.79 1.57 -31.55
N VAL A 232 -1.49 2.12 -30.36
CA VAL A 232 -2.34 1.88 -29.18
C VAL A 232 -3.64 2.69 -29.21
N TRP A 233 -3.67 3.81 -29.94
CA TRP A 233 -4.90 4.55 -30.24
C TRP A 233 -5.89 3.69 -31.02
N GLU A 234 -5.41 2.96 -32.03
CA GLU A 234 -6.26 2.02 -32.80
C GLU A 234 -6.76 0.85 -31.92
N ALA A 235 -6.03 0.49 -30.86
CA ALA A 235 -6.48 -0.47 -29.85
C ALA A 235 -7.47 0.12 -28.83
N GLY A 236 -7.85 1.40 -28.97
CA GLY A 236 -8.87 2.05 -28.13
C GLY A 236 -8.35 2.99 -27.06
N VAL A 237 -7.04 3.13 -26.87
CA VAL A 237 -6.45 4.10 -25.92
C VAL A 237 -6.81 5.52 -26.34
N ARG A 238 -7.22 6.38 -25.38
CA ARG A 238 -7.61 7.77 -25.63
C ARG A 238 -6.89 8.78 -24.75
N GLU A 239 -6.22 8.35 -23.69
CA GLU A 239 -5.45 9.20 -22.79
C GLU A 239 -3.99 8.73 -22.72
N PHE A 240 -3.06 9.69 -22.68
CA PHE A 240 -1.62 9.43 -22.76
C PHE A 240 -0.86 10.18 -21.68
N ALA A 241 0.26 9.57 -21.29
CA ALA A 241 1.27 10.20 -20.44
C ALA A 241 2.66 10.04 -21.05
N LEU A 242 3.52 11.05 -20.88
CA LEU A 242 4.94 10.97 -21.18
C LEU A 242 5.75 11.01 -19.88
N LEU A 243 6.59 10.01 -19.68
CA LEU A 243 7.35 9.83 -18.47
C LEU A 243 8.83 10.15 -18.73
N PHE A 244 9.35 11.12 -17.99
CA PHE A 244 10.77 11.54 -18.02
C PHE A 244 11.39 11.40 -16.62
N ASP A 245 10.81 10.53 -15.77
CA ASP A 245 11.34 10.12 -14.48
C ASP A 245 12.50 9.13 -14.64
N ASP A 246 13.36 9.07 -13.63
CA ASP A 246 14.46 8.11 -13.51
C ASP A 246 15.38 8.05 -14.74
N ILE A 247 15.69 9.21 -15.29
CA ILE A 247 16.62 9.41 -16.41
C ILE A 247 17.66 10.47 -16.03
N PRO A 248 18.81 10.54 -16.75
CA PRO A 248 19.80 11.60 -16.51
C PRO A 248 19.20 13.01 -16.60
N ALA A 249 19.58 13.86 -15.64
CA ALA A 249 19.11 15.24 -15.60
C ALA A 249 19.67 16.10 -16.74
N GLU A 250 20.81 15.70 -17.30
CA GLU A 250 21.51 16.39 -18.37
C GLU A 250 21.25 15.73 -19.73
N LEU A 251 21.31 16.51 -20.79
CA LEU A 251 21.16 16.00 -22.15
C LEU A 251 22.42 15.22 -22.59
N GLU A 252 22.27 13.94 -22.88
CA GLU A 252 23.40 13.05 -23.20
C GLU A 252 23.80 13.09 -24.69
N HIS A 253 22.89 13.48 -25.60
CA HIS A 253 23.15 13.50 -27.03
C HIS A 253 23.65 14.86 -27.50
N GLU A 254 24.66 14.89 -28.37
CA GLU A 254 25.19 16.12 -28.95
C GLU A 254 24.13 16.91 -29.71
N ARG A 255 23.26 16.22 -30.44
CA ARG A 255 22.15 16.84 -31.16
C ARG A 255 21.19 17.58 -30.25
N ASP A 256 20.92 17.01 -29.06
CA ASP A 256 20.04 17.63 -28.07
C ASP A 256 20.71 18.85 -27.44
N ARG A 257 22.01 18.74 -27.11
CA ARG A 257 22.80 19.89 -26.63
C ARG A 257 22.89 21.00 -27.66
N ALA A 258 22.99 20.66 -28.95
CA ALA A 258 22.97 21.65 -30.03
C ALA A 258 21.60 22.32 -30.19
N ALA A 259 20.49 21.59 -29.98
CA ALA A 259 19.12 22.09 -30.12
C ALA A 259 18.62 22.89 -28.91
N PHE A 260 18.93 22.43 -27.68
CA PHE A 260 18.36 22.96 -26.44
C PHE A 260 19.40 23.64 -25.52
N GLY A 261 20.69 23.56 -25.88
CA GLY A 261 21.76 24.09 -25.06
C GLY A 261 22.28 23.15 -23.97
N THR A 262 23.17 23.65 -23.12
CA THR A 262 23.80 22.94 -22.01
C THR A 262 23.61 23.64 -20.66
N ALA A 263 22.81 24.70 -20.64
CA ALA A 263 22.50 25.43 -19.43
C ALA A 263 21.67 24.56 -18.45
N PRO A 264 21.72 24.84 -17.14
CA PRO A 264 20.82 24.18 -16.20
C PRO A 264 19.36 24.28 -16.66
N GLY A 265 18.65 23.16 -16.66
CA GLY A 265 17.27 23.09 -17.14
C GLY A 265 17.09 22.85 -18.65
N ALA A 266 18.17 22.69 -19.44
CA ALA A 266 18.07 22.42 -20.88
C ALA A 266 17.25 21.15 -21.20
N SER A 267 17.30 20.11 -20.34
CA SER A 267 16.47 18.93 -20.48
C SER A 267 14.97 19.24 -20.35
N ALA A 268 14.58 20.21 -19.53
CA ALA A 268 13.17 20.64 -19.46
C ALA A 268 12.68 21.24 -20.79
N SER A 269 13.51 22.03 -21.49
CA SER A 269 13.18 22.55 -22.82
C SER A 269 12.98 21.41 -23.84
N ALA A 270 13.83 20.38 -23.77
CA ALA A 270 13.70 19.18 -24.61
C ALA A 270 12.40 18.43 -24.33
N HIS A 271 12.08 18.17 -23.05
CA HIS A 271 10.84 17.50 -22.63
C HIS A 271 9.60 18.31 -22.99
N ALA A 272 9.61 19.62 -22.80
CA ALA A 272 8.51 20.53 -23.21
C ALA A 272 8.30 20.51 -24.72
N ALA A 273 9.39 20.47 -25.52
CA ALA A 273 9.29 20.36 -26.98
C ALA A 273 8.66 19.04 -27.44
N VAL A 274 8.98 17.91 -26.77
CA VAL A 274 8.34 16.62 -27.05
C VAL A 274 6.86 16.64 -26.66
N CYS A 275 6.53 17.18 -25.48
CA CYS A 275 5.14 17.31 -25.05
C CYS A 275 4.32 18.19 -26.01
N ARG A 276 4.90 19.29 -26.50
CA ARG A 276 4.27 20.17 -27.48
C ARG A 276 4.02 19.44 -28.82
N ASP A 277 5.06 18.79 -29.38
CA ASP A 277 4.93 18.00 -30.61
C ASP A 277 3.86 16.90 -30.48
N PHE A 278 3.85 16.21 -29.34
CA PHE A 278 2.86 15.15 -29.10
C PHE A 278 1.44 15.71 -28.99
N THR A 279 1.26 16.84 -28.35
CA THR A 279 -0.04 17.51 -28.23
C THR A 279 -0.51 18.00 -29.58
N GLU A 280 0.29 18.84 -30.29
CA GLU A 280 -0.12 19.53 -31.52
C GLU A 280 -0.20 18.59 -32.72
N ALA A 281 0.74 17.63 -32.85
CA ALA A 281 0.82 16.75 -34.01
C ALA A 281 0.12 15.39 -33.85
N PHE A 282 -0.23 14.98 -32.60
CA PHE A 282 -0.89 13.71 -32.39
C PHE A 282 -2.24 13.81 -31.70
N LEU A 283 -2.36 14.51 -30.56
CA LEU A 283 -3.59 14.54 -29.78
C LEU A 283 -4.66 15.46 -30.41
N GLU A 284 -4.31 16.71 -30.71
CA GLU A 284 -5.25 17.70 -31.24
C GLU A 284 -5.89 17.25 -32.57
N PRO A 285 -5.13 16.75 -33.59
CA PRO A 285 -5.72 16.30 -34.85
C PRO A 285 -6.68 15.12 -34.69
N ARG A 286 -6.59 14.37 -33.56
CA ARG A 286 -7.48 13.25 -33.24
C ARG A 286 -8.67 13.63 -32.36
N GLY A 287 -8.77 14.91 -31.98
CA GLY A 287 -9.84 15.38 -31.10
C GLY A 287 -9.79 14.77 -29.73
N ALA A 288 -8.58 14.55 -29.18
CA ALA A 288 -8.42 14.01 -27.83
C ALA A 288 -9.10 14.94 -26.81
N GLU A 289 -10.01 14.40 -26.00
CA GLU A 289 -10.81 15.17 -25.04
C GLU A 289 -10.00 15.55 -23.77
N ARG A 290 -8.92 14.84 -23.50
CA ARG A 290 -8.11 15.03 -22.32
C ARG A 290 -6.71 15.53 -22.68
N PRO A 291 -6.15 16.43 -21.86
CA PRO A 291 -4.80 16.91 -22.06
C PRO A 291 -3.77 15.80 -21.83
N LEU A 292 -2.59 16.00 -22.40
CA LEU A 292 -1.42 15.18 -22.08
C LEU A 292 -1.07 15.32 -20.59
N THR A 293 -0.63 14.23 -19.99
CA THR A 293 0.00 14.26 -18.67
C THR A 293 1.49 13.95 -18.81
N MET A 294 2.34 14.55 -17.99
CA MET A 294 3.76 14.24 -18.00
C MET A 294 4.33 14.04 -16.59
N VAL A 295 5.36 13.21 -16.49
CA VAL A 295 6.20 13.12 -15.29
C VAL A 295 7.54 13.79 -15.62
N PRO A 296 7.92 14.84 -14.92
CA PRO A 296 9.22 15.51 -15.14
C PRO A 296 10.37 14.69 -14.52
N THR A 297 11.60 14.92 -14.95
CA THR A 297 12.79 14.37 -14.27
C THR A 297 12.91 14.90 -12.84
N ASP A 298 12.58 16.18 -12.63
CA ASP A 298 12.49 16.80 -11.31
C ASP A 298 11.06 16.67 -10.77
N TYR A 299 10.66 15.44 -10.38
CA TYR A 299 9.28 15.10 -10.00
C TYR A 299 8.99 15.21 -8.49
N ALA A 300 10.04 15.37 -7.64
CA ALA A 300 9.91 15.48 -6.19
C ALA A 300 10.34 16.87 -5.69
N GLY A 301 9.88 17.26 -4.48
CA GLY A 301 10.21 18.56 -3.89
C GLY A 301 9.20 19.66 -4.23
N THR A 302 9.36 20.82 -3.57
CA THR A 302 8.45 21.97 -3.70
C THR A 302 9.14 23.26 -4.14
N SER A 303 10.49 23.23 -4.21
CA SER A 303 11.29 24.41 -4.53
C SER A 303 11.39 24.65 -6.03
N ARG A 304 11.57 25.88 -6.44
CA ARG A 304 11.94 26.25 -7.81
C ARG A 304 13.35 25.75 -8.12
N THR A 305 13.52 25.19 -9.31
CA THR A 305 14.80 24.77 -9.86
C THR A 305 14.92 25.30 -11.28
N ALA A 306 16.13 25.32 -11.85
CA ALA A 306 16.31 25.73 -13.24
C ALA A 306 15.49 24.84 -14.20
N TYR A 307 15.30 23.56 -13.89
CA TYR A 307 14.45 22.65 -14.65
C TYR A 307 12.98 23.08 -14.59
N ARG A 308 12.44 23.32 -13.39
CA ARG A 308 11.04 23.73 -13.19
C ARG A 308 10.73 25.10 -13.76
N ASP A 309 11.68 26.04 -13.65
CA ASP A 309 11.55 27.37 -14.26
C ASP A 309 11.39 27.28 -15.79
N ARG A 310 12.22 26.45 -16.43
CA ARG A 310 12.09 26.18 -17.86
C ARG A 310 10.78 25.48 -18.22
N LEU A 311 10.41 24.49 -17.44
CA LEU A 311 9.17 23.76 -17.66
C LEU A 311 7.95 24.68 -17.57
N ALA A 312 7.94 25.58 -16.56
CA ALA A 312 6.87 26.58 -16.40
C ALA A 312 6.75 27.55 -17.57
N GLU A 313 7.87 27.87 -18.21
CA GLU A 313 7.91 28.79 -19.36
C GLU A 313 7.52 28.11 -20.68
N GLU A 314 7.90 26.85 -20.87
CA GLU A 314 7.91 26.20 -22.19
C GLU A 314 6.91 25.05 -22.35
N LEU A 315 6.43 24.43 -21.26
CA LEU A 315 5.46 23.35 -21.34
C LEU A 315 4.08 23.90 -21.80
N PRO A 316 3.37 23.24 -22.72
CA PRO A 316 2.03 23.68 -23.14
C PRO A 316 1.07 23.83 -21.94
N PRO A 317 0.29 24.91 -21.86
CA PRO A 317 -0.50 25.28 -20.67
C PRO A 317 -1.50 24.20 -20.20
N GLY A 318 -1.98 23.34 -21.10
CA GLY A 318 -2.94 22.29 -20.80
C GLY A 318 -2.32 21.03 -20.21
N VAL A 319 -1.00 20.87 -20.29
CA VAL A 319 -0.33 19.64 -19.81
C VAL A 319 -0.40 19.55 -18.30
N LEU A 320 -0.82 18.38 -17.80
CA LEU A 320 -0.88 18.06 -16.38
C LEU A 320 0.48 17.48 -15.93
N VAL A 321 0.99 17.94 -14.80
CA VAL A 321 2.28 17.48 -14.25
C VAL A 321 2.06 16.55 -13.07
N TRP A 322 2.61 15.33 -13.13
CA TRP A 322 2.69 14.47 -11.96
C TRP A 322 3.84 14.86 -11.04
N TRP A 323 3.55 14.80 -9.74
CA TRP A 323 4.47 15.14 -8.66
C TRP A 323 4.32 14.11 -7.52
N THR A 324 5.41 13.67 -6.92
CA THR A 324 5.39 12.59 -5.91
C THR A 324 5.29 13.08 -4.45
N GLY A 325 5.40 14.37 -4.23
CA GLY A 325 5.51 14.94 -2.89
C GLY A 325 6.84 15.67 -2.70
N ARG A 326 7.13 16.04 -1.45
CA ARG A 326 8.42 16.66 -1.11
C ARG A 326 9.62 15.73 -1.33
N ASP A 327 9.36 14.43 -1.42
CA ASP A 327 10.34 13.36 -1.68
C ASP A 327 9.68 12.29 -2.56
N VAL A 328 10.44 11.27 -2.97
CA VAL A 328 9.95 10.14 -3.78
C VAL A 328 8.88 9.35 -3.02
N VAL A 329 9.14 9.03 -1.75
CA VAL A 329 8.19 8.36 -0.86
C VAL A 329 7.95 9.22 0.37
N VAL A 330 6.71 9.60 0.62
CA VAL A 330 6.36 10.54 1.67
C VAL A 330 5.36 9.96 2.67
N GLY A 331 5.50 10.36 3.94
CA GLY A 331 4.51 10.09 4.98
C GLY A 331 3.36 11.09 4.97
N THR A 332 3.62 12.33 4.57
CA THR A 332 2.64 13.43 4.57
C THR A 332 2.69 14.23 3.29
N VAL A 333 1.53 14.73 2.86
CA VAL A 333 1.35 15.70 1.76
C VAL A 333 0.35 16.75 2.24
N THR A 334 0.76 18.01 2.31
CA THR A 334 -0.07 19.12 2.76
C THR A 334 -0.58 19.96 1.60
N ALA A 335 -1.65 20.71 1.83
CA ALA A 335 -2.20 21.67 0.86
C ALA A 335 -1.16 22.72 0.43
N ASP A 336 -0.37 23.21 1.39
CA ASP A 336 0.71 24.17 1.12
C ASP A 336 1.81 23.57 0.22
N GLU A 337 2.18 22.31 0.43
CA GLU A 337 3.15 21.61 -0.42
C GLU A 337 2.63 21.44 -1.86
N ILE A 338 1.33 21.10 -2.01
CA ILE A 338 0.67 21.00 -3.33
C ILE A 338 0.68 22.37 -4.03
N ALA A 339 0.31 23.43 -3.31
CA ALA A 339 0.29 24.79 -3.85
C ALA A 339 1.70 25.25 -4.27
N ALA A 340 2.72 24.97 -3.44
CA ALA A 340 4.11 25.30 -3.74
C ALA A 340 4.64 24.51 -4.94
N ALA A 341 4.33 23.22 -5.05
CA ALA A 341 4.68 22.40 -6.21
C ALA A 341 4.03 22.94 -7.50
N ALA A 342 2.73 23.18 -7.49
CA ALA A 342 2.01 23.74 -8.64
C ALA A 342 2.60 25.10 -9.07
N ALA A 343 2.91 25.98 -8.11
CA ALA A 343 3.55 27.27 -8.37
C ALA A 343 4.96 27.10 -8.96
N SER A 344 5.73 26.09 -8.51
CA SER A 344 7.07 25.82 -8.99
C SER A 344 7.10 25.33 -10.44
N TYR A 345 6.11 24.52 -10.84
CA TYR A 345 5.96 24.04 -12.23
C TYR A 345 5.21 25.03 -13.14
N GLY A 346 4.49 26.01 -12.58
CA GLY A 346 3.57 26.87 -13.34
C GLY A 346 2.36 26.13 -13.93
N HIS A 347 2.06 24.91 -13.45
CA HIS A 347 1.02 24.02 -13.95
C HIS A 347 0.20 23.41 -12.81
N ARG A 348 -1.00 22.93 -13.13
CA ARG A 348 -1.73 22.05 -12.21
C ARG A 348 -0.96 20.76 -12.04
N VAL A 349 -0.95 20.25 -10.80
CA VAL A 349 -0.29 19.00 -10.46
C VAL A 349 -1.31 17.89 -10.19
N ALA A 350 -0.93 16.65 -10.49
CA ALA A 350 -1.56 15.46 -9.96
C ALA A 350 -0.57 14.75 -9.03
N LEU A 351 -1.04 14.21 -7.93
CA LEU A 351 -0.20 13.44 -7.03
C LEU A 351 0.01 12.03 -7.60
N TRP A 352 1.27 11.71 -7.93
CA TRP A 352 1.73 10.34 -8.04
C TRP A 352 2.13 9.90 -6.62
N ASP A 353 1.20 9.29 -5.93
CA ASP A 353 1.40 8.87 -4.54
C ASP A 353 2.11 7.51 -4.50
N ASN A 354 3.39 7.50 -4.11
CA ASN A 354 4.14 6.26 -3.93
C ASN A 354 3.69 5.51 -2.65
N PHE A 355 2.39 5.27 -2.56
CA PHE A 355 1.69 4.52 -1.54
C PHE A 355 0.70 3.55 -2.20
N PRO A 356 0.67 2.26 -1.82
CA PRO A 356 1.51 1.55 -0.84
C PRO A 356 2.72 0.83 -1.46
N VAL A 357 3.38 1.40 -2.47
CA VAL A 357 4.47 0.76 -3.21
C VAL A 357 5.51 0.09 -2.28
N ASN A 358 6.05 -1.06 -2.71
CA ASN A 358 7.06 -1.81 -1.95
C ASN A 358 8.27 -2.26 -2.77
N ASP A 359 8.50 -1.64 -3.92
CA ASP A 359 9.58 -2.00 -4.83
C ASP A 359 10.99 -1.65 -4.32
N PHE A 360 11.08 -0.80 -3.31
CA PHE A 360 12.32 -0.52 -2.58
C PHE A 360 12.65 -1.57 -1.50
N ASP A 361 11.67 -2.42 -1.10
CA ASP A 361 11.85 -3.54 -0.16
C ASP A 361 10.74 -4.59 -0.35
N PHE A 362 10.95 -5.52 -1.26
CA PHE A 362 9.99 -6.60 -1.57
C PHE A 362 9.72 -7.55 -0.38
N THR A 363 10.52 -7.48 0.66
CA THR A 363 10.31 -8.30 1.86
C THR A 363 9.17 -7.77 2.73
N ARG A 364 8.76 -6.51 2.55
CA ARG A 364 7.68 -5.85 3.28
C ARG A 364 6.42 -5.70 2.43
N VAL A 365 5.28 -5.71 3.09
CA VAL A 365 3.99 -5.31 2.54
C VAL A 365 3.38 -4.20 3.38
N PHE A 366 2.65 -3.30 2.74
CA PHE A 366 2.02 -2.14 3.37
C PHE A 366 0.51 -2.25 3.22
N LEU A 367 -0.15 -2.80 4.24
CA LEU A 367 -1.56 -3.18 4.21
C LEU A 367 -2.47 -2.17 4.94
N GLY A 368 -1.89 -1.11 5.48
CA GLY A 368 -2.59 -0.09 6.24
C GLY A 368 -3.35 0.92 5.38
N PRO A 369 -4.10 1.83 6.01
CA PRO A 369 -4.82 2.88 5.31
C PRO A 369 -3.89 3.99 4.83
N LEU A 370 -4.36 4.76 3.85
CA LEU A 370 -3.76 6.03 3.49
C LEU A 370 -3.81 6.99 4.69
N THR A 371 -2.66 7.54 5.07
CA THR A 371 -2.54 8.50 6.16
C THR A 371 -1.69 9.69 5.76
N GLY A 372 -1.78 10.80 6.51
CA GLY A 372 -0.91 11.95 6.34
C GLY A 372 -1.19 12.79 5.08
N ARG A 373 -2.28 12.56 4.35
CA ARG A 373 -2.73 13.42 3.25
C ARG A 373 -3.69 14.48 3.80
N ASP A 374 -3.48 15.75 3.40
CA ASP A 374 -4.36 16.84 3.84
C ASP A 374 -5.79 16.59 3.36
N THR A 375 -6.74 16.86 4.22
CA THR A 375 -8.17 16.68 3.94
C THR A 375 -8.85 17.95 3.46
N ARG A 376 -8.18 19.09 3.56
CA ARG A 376 -8.66 20.40 3.11
C ARG A 376 -7.96 20.78 1.82
N LEU A 377 -8.58 20.44 0.71
CA LEU A 377 -8.05 20.64 -0.63
C LEU A 377 -8.81 21.73 -1.42
N ASP A 378 -9.61 22.53 -0.71
CA ASP A 378 -10.30 23.65 -1.31
C ASP A 378 -9.28 24.67 -1.84
N ASP A 379 -9.48 25.10 -3.09
CA ASP A 379 -8.65 26.10 -3.76
C ASP A 379 -7.19 25.71 -4.08
N VAL A 380 -6.78 24.43 -3.90
CA VAL A 380 -5.46 23.99 -4.32
C VAL A 380 -5.47 23.49 -5.79
N ALA A 381 -4.36 23.70 -6.50
CA ALA A 381 -4.21 23.33 -7.90
C ALA A 381 -3.93 21.82 -8.09
N LEU A 382 -4.61 20.96 -7.32
CA LEU A 382 -4.53 19.51 -7.42
C LEU A 382 -5.58 19.00 -8.42
N ALA A 383 -5.12 18.26 -9.42
CA ALA A 383 -5.99 17.60 -10.39
C ALA A 383 -6.56 16.27 -9.88
N GLY A 384 -5.88 15.65 -8.92
CA GLY A 384 -6.26 14.40 -8.30
C GLY A 384 -5.09 13.56 -7.83
N VAL A 385 -5.35 12.30 -7.54
CA VAL A 385 -4.40 11.35 -6.96
C VAL A 385 -4.36 10.06 -7.77
N THR A 386 -3.16 9.57 -8.06
CA THR A 386 -2.89 8.24 -8.59
C THR A 386 -1.94 7.50 -7.65
N ALA A 387 -2.41 6.46 -6.97
CA ALA A 387 -1.62 5.67 -6.04
C ALA A 387 -0.74 4.65 -6.80
N ASN A 388 0.53 4.54 -6.43
CA ASN A 388 1.44 3.51 -6.93
C ASN A 388 1.36 2.29 -6.00
N PRO A 389 0.81 1.15 -6.46
CA PRO A 389 0.55 -0.01 -5.62
C PRO A 389 1.80 -0.86 -5.38
N MET A 390 1.67 -1.89 -4.54
CA MET A 390 2.67 -2.96 -4.40
C MET A 390 2.67 -3.88 -5.63
N VAL A 391 3.75 -4.63 -5.82
CA VAL A 391 3.80 -5.74 -6.79
C VAL A 391 2.72 -6.82 -6.53
N HIS A 392 2.14 -6.85 -5.34
CA HIS A 392 1.07 -7.74 -4.88
C HIS A 392 -0.30 -7.11 -5.18
N ALA A 393 -0.90 -7.45 -6.30
CA ALA A 393 -2.10 -6.80 -6.82
C ALA A 393 -3.30 -6.93 -5.87
N ALA A 394 -3.58 -8.13 -5.36
CA ALA A 394 -4.72 -8.35 -4.48
C ALA A 394 -4.51 -7.75 -3.08
N ALA A 395 -3.30 -7.84 -2.54
CA ALA A 395 -2.95 -7.24 -1.26
C ALA A 395 -3.02 -5.71 -1.28
N SER A 396 -2.66 -5.08 -2.40
CA SER A 396 -2.76 -3.63 -2.60
C SER A 396 -4.19 -3.09 -2.46
N ARG A 397 -5.21 -3.91 -2.74
CA ARG A 397 -6.62 -3.49 -2.68
C ARG A 397 -7.07 -2.98 -1.32
N LEU A 398 -6.46 -3.46 -0.22
CA LEU A 398 -6.74 -2.94 1.12
C LEU A 398 -6.40 -1.45 1.24
N ALA A 399 -5.18 -1.09 0.87
CA ALA A 399 -4.74 0.29 0.88
C ALA A 399 -5.48 1.13 -0.18
N LEU A 400 -5.65 0.60 -1.39
CA LEU A 400 -6.31 1.30 -2.51
C LEU A 400 -7.79 1.59 -2.26
N ALA A 401 -8.51 0.74 -1.49
CA ALA A 401 -9.88 1.05 -1.06
C ALA A 401 -9.94 2.29 -0.17
N THR A 402 -8.89 2.56 0.62
CA THR A 402 -8.80 3.77 1.44
C THR A 402 -8.37 5.00 0.62
N VAL A 403 -7.55 4.81 -0.42
CA VAL A 403 -7.26 5.87 -1.41
C VAL A 403 -8.53 6.28 -2.15
N ALA A 404 -9.38 5.32 -2.52
CA ALA A 404 -10.67 5.59 -3.18
C ALA A 404 -11.60 6.42 -2.28
N ASP A 405 -11.69 6.07 -0.99
CA ASP A 405 -12.49 6.81 0.00
C ASP A 405 -11.96 8.23 0.21
N TYR A 406 -10.63 8.38 0.36
CA TYR A 406 -9.98 9.69 0.46
C TYR A 406 -10.24 10.55 -0.80
N ALA A 407 -9.97 10.02 -1.97
CA ALA A 407 -10.05 10.79 -3.20
C ALA A 407 -11.50 11.15 -3.61
N TRP A 408 -12.49 10.37 -3.12
CA TRP A 408 -13.90 10.68 -3.33
C TRP A 408 -14.35 11.87 -2.51
N GLN A 409 -14.03 11.90 -1.21
CA GLN A 409 -14.43 12.94 -0.27
C GLN A 409 -13.33 13.19 0.77
N PRO A 410 -12.26 13.94 0.44
CA PRO A 410 -11.13 14.18 1.34
C PRO A 410 -11.57 14.76 2.69
N ALA A 411 -12.50 15.72 2.70
CA ALA A 411 -12.95 16.42 3.90
C ALA A 411 -13.64 15.51 4.94
N ALA A 412 -14.24 14.39 4.51
CA ALA A 412 -14.89 13.42 5.41
C ALA A 412 -14.05 12.16 5.65
N TYR A 413 -12.86 12.07 5.07
CA TYR A 413 -12.01 10.91 5.19
C TYR A 413 -11.53 10.68 6.63
N ASP A 414 -11.69 9.45 7.09
CA ASP A 414 -11.15 8.94 8.35
C ASP A 414 -10.44 7.62 8.08
N ALA A 415 -9.14 7.59 8.28
CA ALA A 415 -8.29 6.48 7.92
C ALA A 415 -8.68 5.16 8.62
N ALA A 416 -8.99 5.21 9.92
CA ALA A 416 -9.34 4.03 10.70
C ALA A 416 -10.70 3.46 10.27
N ARG A 417 -11.70 4.32 10.06
CA ARG A 417 -13.03 3.93 9.56
C ARG A 417 -12.95 3.36 8.14
N SER A 418 -12.22 4.02 7.25
CA SER A 418 -12.01 3.59 5.87
C SER A 418 -11.34 2.22 5.82
N HIS A 419 -10.28 2.02 6.61
CA HIS A 419 -9.57 0.75 6.69
C HIS A 419 -10.44 -0.38 7.25
N GLY A 420 -11.23 -0.10 8.30
CA GLY A 420 -12.20 -1.05 8.83
C GLY A 420 -13.26 -1.48 7.79
N ARG A 421 -13.63 -0.60 6.86
CA ARG A 421 -14.48 -0.94 5.70
C ARG A 421 -13.71 -1.79 4.69
N ALA A 422 -12.50 -1.41 4.32
CA ALA A 422 -11.67 -2.16 3.39
C ALA A 422 -11.49 -3.62 3.85
N LEU A 423 -11.21 -3.85 5.14
CA LEU A 423 -11.12 -5.19 5.72
C LEU A 423 -12.39 -6.03 5.55
N ARG A 424 -13.57 -5.42 5.54
CA ARG A 424 -14.84 -6.13 5.33
C ARG A 424 -15.18 -6.35 3.86
N LEU A 425 -14.81 -5.39 3.00
CA LEU A 425 -15.24 -5.35 1.60
C LEU A 425 -14.24 -6.01 0.64
N VAL A 426 -12.97 -6.11 1.01
CA VAL A 426 -11.96 -6.81 0.20
C VAL A 426 -12.02 -8.31 0.53
N PRO A 427 -12.34 -9.17 -0.45
CA PRO A 427 -12.49 -10.59 -0.21
C PRO A 427 -11.24 -11.25 0.40
N GLY A 428 -11.42 -12.01 1.47
CA GLY A 428 -10.34 -12.70 2.19
C GLY A 428 -9.52 -11.83 3.16
N ALA A 429 -9.75 -10.52 3.21
CA ALA A 429 -8.97 -9.62 4.07
C ALA A 429 -9.32 -9.76 5.57
N ALA A 430 -10.58 -10.00 5.90
CA ALA A 430 -11.03 -10.09 7.29
C ALA A 430 -10.31 -11.20 8.09
N GLU A 431 -10.02 -12.33 7.45
CA GLU A 431 -9.30 -13.46 8.07
C GLU A 431 -7.82 -13.13 8.34
N LEU A 432 -7.27 -12.15 7.62
CA LEU A 432 -5.89 -11.69 7.72
C LEU A 432 -5.75 -10.44 8.60
N ALA A 433 -6.81 -10.00 9.27
CA ALA A 433 -6.80 -8.77 10.07
C ALA A 433 -5.62 -8.65 11.05
N PRO A 434 -5.18 -9.70 11.78
CA PRO A 434 -4.00 -9.59 12.64
C PRO A 434 -2.70 -9.30 11.87
N LEU A 435 -2.51 -9.89 10.68
CA LEU A 435 -1.37 -9.60 9.80
C LEU A 435 -1.45 -8.16 9.27
N VAL A 436 -2.63 -7.76 8.81
CA VAL A 436 -2.88 -6.41 8.28
C VAL A 436 -2.53 -5.36 9.32
N GLU A 437 -2.91 -5.55 10.58
CA GLU A 437 -2.62 -4.64 11.69
C GLU A 437 -1.10 -4.43 11.87
N VAL A 438 -0.31 -5.49 11.85
CA VAL A 438 1.15 -5.41 12.06
C VAL A 438 1.93 -4.99 10.82
N CYS A 439 1.32 -5.05 9.63
CA CYS A 439 1.89 -4.59 8.36
C CYS A 439 1.30 -3.23 7.90
N SER A 440 0.77 -2.42 8.84
CA SER A 440 0.08 -1.16 8.52
C SER A 440 0.92 0.09 8.68
N SER A 441 2.19 -0.02 9.09
CA SER A 441 3.06 1.15 9.33
C SER A 441 3.48 1.80 8.03
N TRP A 442 3.23 3.10 7.92
CA TRP A 442 3.66 3.96 6.81
C TRP A 442 4.13 5.32 7.34
N PRO A 443 5.13 5.99 6.77
CA PRO A 443 5.96 5.58 5.62
C PRO A 443 6.90 4.39 5.96
N PRO A 444 7.69 3.88 4.98
CA PRO A 444 8.61 2.75 5.19
C PRO A 444 9.59 2.93 6.35
N SER A 445 9.96 4.17 6.66
CA SER A 445 10.81 4.52 7.80
C SER A 445 10.10 4.48 9.16
N ALA A 446 8.76 4.34 9.19
CA ALA A 446 8.02 4.26 10.44
C ALA A 446 8.26 2.91 11.13
N ASP A 447 8.28 2.93 12.47
CA ASP A 447 8.44 1.73 13.29
C ASP A 447 7.31 0.73 13.00
N GLN A 448 7.68 -0.54 12.85
CA GLN A 448 6.71 -1.62 12.71
C GLN A 448 5.92 -1.77 14.00
N SER A 449 4.59 -1.78 13.87
CA SER A 449 3.65 -2.01 14.99
C SER A 449 4.04 -1.32 16.31
N PRO A 450 3.88 0.03 16.43
CA PRO A 450 4.21 0.76 17.66
C PRO A 450 3.49 0.19 18.90
N THR A 451 2.28 -0.35 18.71
CA THR A 451 1.49 -0.98 19.79
C THR A 451 2.18 -2.19 20.36
N LEU A 452 2.64 -3.14 19.52
CA LEU A 452 3.37 -4.32 19.97
C LEU A 452 4.73 -3.95 20.56
N SER A 453 5.42 -2.98 19.95
CA SER A 453 6.69 -2.45 20.46
C SER A 453 6.53 -1.93 21.90
N ALA A 454 5.51 -1.12 22.14
CA ALA A 454 5.20 -0.59 23.48
C ALA A 454 4.84 -1.70 24.48
N LEU A 455 4.07 -2.72 24.07
CA LEU A 455 3.73 -3.86 24.93
C LEU A 455 4.99 -4.68 25.28
N CYS A 456 5.86 -4.97 24.32
CA CYS A 456 7.14 -5.66 24.56
C CYS A 456 8.02 -4.90 25.54
N ALA A 457 8.17 -3.58 25.35
CA ALA A 457 8.95 -2.73 26.27
C ALA A 457 8.37 -2.72 27.67
N SER A 458 7.04 -2.62 27.82
CA SER A 458 6.36 -2.63 29.11
C SER A 458 6.53 -3.97 29.84
N VAL A 459 6.44 -5.11 29.14
CA VAL A 459 6.66 -6.44 29.73
C VAL A 459 8.09 -6.59 30.24
N LEU A 460 9.08 -6.12 29.49
CA LEU A 460 10.49 -6.16 29.94
C LEU A 460 10.73 -5.26 31.15
N ALA A 461 10.12 -4.06 31.16
CA ALA A 461 10.20 -3.15 32.29
C ALA A 461 9.51 -3.72 33.55
N ASP A 462 8.34 -4.37 33.41
CA ASP A 462 7.65 -5.05 34.50
C ASP A 462 8.47 -6.23 35.04
N ALA A 463 9.21 -6.93 34.18
CA ALA A 463 10.10 -8.02 34.60
C ALA A 463 11.34 -7.53 35.38
N ASP A 464 11.80 -6.32 35.12
CA ASP A 464 12.93 -5.68 35.81
C ASP A 464 12.48 -4.92 37.07
N ALA A 465 11.20 -4.65 37.26
CA ALA A 465 10.66 -3.97 38.44
C ALA A 465 10.55 -4.92 39.64
N ASP A 466 10.63 -4.35 40.83
CA ASP A 466 10.61 -5.11 42.11
C ASP A 466 9.33 -5.97 42.22
N ALA A 467 9.48 -7.14 42.88
CA ALA A 467 8.44 -8.17 43.07
C ALA A 467 7.11 -7.67 43.70
N ALA A 468 7.08 -6.46 44.27
CA ALA A 468 5.88 -5.83 44.84
C ALA A 468 4.81 -5.43 43.81
N ALA A 469 5.15 -5.33 42.54
CA ALA A 469 4.24 -4.88 41.46
C ALA A 469 3.46 -6.03 40.79
N VAL A 470 3.68 -7.28 41.18
CA VAL A 470 3.12 -8.47 40.54
C VAL A 470 1.91 -9.01 41.29
N ARG A 471 0.80 -9.25 40.60
CA ARG A 471 -0.38 -9.92 41.17
C ARG A 471 -0.09 -11.34 41.58
N PRO A 472 -0.81 -11.89 42.61
CA PRO A 472 -0.76 -13.30 42.93
C PRO A 472 -1.14 -14.15 41.71
N GLY A 473 -0.21 -14.99 41.23
CA GLY A 473 -0.41 -15.82 40.02
C GLY A 473 0.66 -15.65 38.95
N GLY A 474 1.58 -14.68 39.11
CA GLY A 474 2.80 -14.60 38.29
C GLY A 474 2.68 -13.95 36.92
N GLU A 475 1.49 -13.55 36.49
CA GLU A 475 1.27 -12.96 35.18
C GLU A 475 1.21 -11.43 35.26
N PHE A 476 1.98 -10.75 34.41
CA PHE A 476 1.94 -9.29 34.29
C PHE A 476 0.66 -8.87 33.54
N VAL A 477 -0.01 -7.78 33.93
CA VAL A 477 -1.19 -7.27 33.22
C VAL A 477 -0.84 -6.93 31.77
N THR A 478 0.34 -6.35 31.54
CA THR A 478 0.87 -6.07 30.21
C THR A 478 1.22 -7.35 29.45
N GLY A 479 1.70 -8.40 30.14
CA GLY A 479 1.96 -9.72 29.58
C GLY A 479 0.71 -10.40 29.04
N VAL A 480 -0.44 -10.26 29.71
CA VAL A 480 -1.73 -10.80 29.23
C VAL A 480 -2.14 -10.14 27.90
N ARG A 481 -1.96 -8.82 27.80
CA ARG A 481 -2.27 -8.11 26.54
C ARG A 481 -1.33 -8.52 25.42
N LEU A 482 -0.02 -8.57 25.67
CA LEU A 482 0.96 -9.02 24.69
C LEU A 482 0.66 -10.44 24.22
N ARG A 483 0.40 -11.36 25.14
CA ARG A 483 0.03 -12.76 24.85
C ARG A 483 -1.15 -12.83 23.90
N ARG A 484 -2.22 -12.11 24.20
CA ARG A 484 -3.44 -12.09 23.37
C ARG A 484 -3.13 -11.66 21.92
N GLU A 485 -2.33 -10.62 21.73
CA GLU A 485 -1.98 -10.17 20.37
C GLU A 485 -1.07 -11.18 19.65
N LEU A 486 -0.12 -11.80 20.37
CA LEU A 486 0.72 -12.85 19.81
C LEU A 486 -0.08 -14.11 19.46
N GLU A 487 -1.05 -14.51 20.29
CA GLU A 487 -1.93 -15.66 20.03
C GLU A 487 -2.80 -15.42 18.78
N ARG A 488 -3.29 -14.20 18.57
CA ARG A 488 -4.01 -13.81 17.34
C ARG A 488 -3.14 -13.98 16.09
N LEU A 489 -1.88 -13.58 16.17
CA LEU A 489 -0.92 -13.74 15.06
C LEU A 489 -0.56 -15.21 14.84
N ALA A 490 -0.29 -15.97 15.90
CA ALA A 490 0.03 -17.39 15.82
C ALA A 490 -1.15 -18.23 15.26
N ALA A 491 -2.39 -17.79 15.51
CA ALA A 491 -3.61 -18.42 15.04
C ALA A 491 -4.00 -18.05 13.59
N LEU A 492 -3.23 -17.21 12.89
CA LEU A 492 -3.48 -16.90 11.49
C LEU A 492 -3.62 -18.20 10.67
N PRO A 493 -4.60 -18.29 9.77
CA PRO A 493 -4.79 -19.48 8.95
C PRO A 493 -3.58 -19.71 8.04
N ALA A 494 -3.10 -20.95 7.94
CA ALA A 494 -1.97 -21.30 7.09
C ALA A 494 -2.25 -21.05 5.60
N SER A 495 -3.52 -21.07 5.21
CA SER A 495 -4.03 -20.69 3.89
C SER A 495 -5.29 -19.88 4.07
N SER A 496 -5.37 -18.72 3.44
CA SER A 496 -6.59 -17.92 3.33
C SER A 496 -7.15 -18.03 1.93
N PRO A 497 -8.48 -17.99 1.76
CA PRO A 497 -9.09 -18.10 0.45
C PRO A 497 -8.78 -16.89 -0.43
N GLY A 498 -8.78 -17.14 -1.76
CA GLY A 498 -8.63 -16.10 -2.76
C GLY A 498 -7.20 -15.61 -2.97
N ARG A 499 -7.06 -14.75 -3.96
CA ARG A 499 -5.77 -14.25 -4.44
C ARG A 499 -4.95 -13.52 -3.36
N ILE A 500 -5.61 -12.79 -2.46
CA ILE A 500 -4.93 -12.10 -1.35
C ILE A 500 -4.25 -13.09 -0.38
N GLY A 501 -4.91 -14.23 -0.09
CA GLY A 501 -4.32 -15.26 0.75
C GLY A 501 -3.13 -15.96 0.08
N GLU A 502 -3.16 -16.11 -1.24
CA GLU A 502 -2.03 -16.66 -2.01
C GLU A 502 -0.83 -15.72 -1.96
N GLU A 503 -1.04 -14.44 -2.24
CA GLU A 503 0.01 -13.42 -2.25
C GLU A 503 0.65 -13.23 -0.87
N LEU A 504 -0.15 -13.19 0.20
CA LEU A 504 0.33 -12.92 1.56
C LEU A 504 0.81 -14.17 2.33
N ARG A 505 0.78 -15.35 1.72
CA ARG A 505 1.22 -16.61 2.37
C ARG A 505 2.61 -16.52 3.02
N PRO A 506 3.64 -15.94 2.38
CA PRO A 506 4.97 -15.80 3.01
C PRO A 506 4.93 -14.97 4.29
N TRP A 507 4.18 -13.88 4.30
CA TRP A 507 4.04 -12.99 5.47
C TRP A 507 3.20 -13.63 6.58
N VAL A 508 2.17 -14.40 6.24
CA VAL A 508 1.40 -15.20 7.21
C VAL A 508 2.32 -16.21 7.91
N ALA A 509 3.15 -16.94 7.17
CA ALA A 509 4.08 -17.91 7.73
C ALA A 509 5.10 -17.22 8.67
N ALA A 510 5.69 -16.12 8.22
CA ALA A 510 6.65 -15.34 9.02
C ALA A 510 6.00 -14.78 10.30
N ALA A 511 4.77 -14.24 10.21
CA ALA A 511 4.05 -13.71 11.37
C ALA A 511 3.76 -14.79 12.42
N ARG A 512 3.32 -15.97 11.98
CA ARG A 512 3.05 -17.12 12.87
C ARG A 512 4.28 -17.60 13.61
N ASP A 513 5.39 -17.78 12.89
CA ASP A 513 6.63 -18.26 13.49
C ASP A 513 7.22 -17.20 14.44
N MET A 514 7.15 -15.92 14.06
CA MET A 514 7.59 -14.81 14.88
C MET A 514 6.76 -14.70 16.19
N ALA A 515 5.45 -14.83 16.08
CA ALA A 515 4.56 -14.83 17.24
C ALA A 515 4.79 -16.06 18.14
N THR A 516 5.03 -17.23 17.54
CA THR A 516 5.34 -18.47 18.28
C THR A 516 6.64 -18.33 19.07
N ALA A 517 7.69 -17.77 18.48
CA ALA A 517 8.95 -17.49 19.17
C ALA A 517 8.77 -16.50 20.34
N ALA A 518 7.98 -15.45 20.12
CA ALA A 518 7.70 -14.44 21.15
C ALA A 518 6.82 -14.99 22.29
N LEU A 519 5.84 -15.87 22.00
CA LEU A 519 5.05 -16.56 23.02
C LEU A 519 5.94 -17.46 23.88
N ALA A 520 6.81 -18.25 23.26
CA ALA A 520 7.75 -19.09 23.98
C ALA A 520 8.72 -18.26 24.85
N ALA A 521 9.16 -17.10 24.37
CA ALA A 521 9.96 -16.17 25.17
C ALA A 521 9.16 -15.60 26.35
N LEU A 522 7.90 -15.24 26.14
CA LEU A 522 7.03 -14.76 27.21
C LEU A 522 6.79 -15.82 28.28
N ASP A 523 6.63 -17.10 27.90
CA ASP A 523 6.53 -18.22 28.82
C ASP A 523 7.84 -18.39 29.62
N LEU A 524 9.00 -18.44 28.94
CA LEU A 524 10.31 -18.49 29.58
C LEU A 524 10.51 -17.36 30.58
N LEU A 525 10.10 -16.12 30.25
CA LEU A 525 10.23 -14.96 31.15
C LEU A 525 9.49 -15.17 32.48
N THR A 526 8.37 -15.91 32.46
CA THR A 526 7.61 -16.22 33.70
C THR A 526 8.30 -17.25 34.59
N THR A 527 9.19 -18.09 34.06
CA THR A 527 9.95 -19.12 34.79
C THR A 527 11.27 -18.60 35.37
N LEU A 528 11.76 -17.44 34.85
CA LEU A 528 13.03 -16.89 35.31
C LEU A 528 12.95 -16.34 36.74
N PRO A 529 14.02 -16.54 37.54
CA PRO A 529 14.12 -15.95 38.88
C PRO A 529 14.12 -14.41 38.75
N ARG A 530 13.27 -13.77 39.52
CA ARG A 530 13.18 -12.30 39.57
C ARG A 530 14.35 -11.71 40.32
N ALA A 531 14.90 -10.60 39.86
CA ALA A 531 15.91 -9.86 40.60
C ALA A 531 15.30 -9.36 41.91
N THR A 532 15.67 -9.95 43.02
CA THR A 532 15.33 -9.43 44.34
C THR A 532 16.16 -8.17 44.57
N GLY A 533 15.51 -7.01 44.40
CA GLY A 533 16.11 -5.73 44.78
C GLY A 533 16.36 -5.72 46.30
N ASN A 534 17.53 -6.05 46.69
CA ASN A 534 18.22 -5.41 47.84
C ASN A 534 19.64 -5.94 48.03
N GLY A 535 20.55 -5.04 48.30
CA GLY A 535 21.96 -5.29 48.65
C GLY A 535 22.17 -6.07 49.94
N THR A 536 21.67 -7.32 50.00
CA THR A 536 21.98 -8.29 51.08
C THR A 536 22.92 -9.41 50.62
N ALA A 537 23.27 -9.45 49.32
CA ALA A 537 24.23 -10.45 48.81
C ALA A 537 25.64 -10.31 49.37
N ALA A 538 26.01 -9.15 49.92
CA ALA A 538 27.32 -8.96 50.58
C ALA A 538 27.37 -9.50 52.04
N ARG A 539 26.22 -9.72 52.68
CA ARG A 539 26.18 -10.24 54.07
C ARG A 539 26.12 -11.75 54.11
N THR A 540 25.51 -12.42 53.15
CA THR A 540 25.40 -13.89 53.09
C THR A 540 26.70 -14.57 52.68
N ALA A 541 27.59 -13.88 51.93
CA ALA A 541 28.90 -14.43 51.58
C ALA A 541 29.84 -14.60 52.80
N ASP A 542 29.75 -13.70 53.77
CA ASP A 542 30.58 -13.79 55.00
C ASP A 542 30.00 -14.79 56.01
N GLU A 543 28.68 -14.95 56.08
CA GLU A 543 28.04 -15.99 56.91
C GLU A 543 28.23 -17.40 56.32
N THR A 544 28.19 -17.52 54.95
CA THR A 544 28.42 -18.80 54.27
C THR A 544 29.90 -19.22 54.38
N ALA A 545 30.84 -18.28 54.40
CA ALA A 545 32.26 -18.56 54.61
C ALA A 545 32.58 -19.01 56.05
N ARG A 546 31.81 -18.55 57.05
CA ARG A 546 31.91 -18.99 58.41
C ARG A 546 31.27 -20.39 58.64
N ALA A 547 30.16 -20.69 57.98
CA ALA A 547 29.50 -21.99 58.03
C ALA A 547 30.32 -23.10 57.34
N ALA A 548 31.02 -22.76 56.22
CA ALA A 548 31.87 -23.73 55.51
C ALA A 548 33.14 -24.18 56.28
N LYS A 549 33.50 -23.48 57.36
CA LYS A 549 34.63 -23.84 58.17
C LYS A 549 34.30 -24.87 59.30
N THR A 550 32.99 -25.13 59.50
CA THR A 550 32.53 -26.02 60.60
C THR A 550 31.91 -27.34 60.11
N ALA A 551 31.68 -27.48 58.77
CA ALA A 551 31.11 -28.72 58.22
C ALA A 551 32.12 -29.46 57.35
N ARG A 552 33.03 -30.19 58.03
CA ARG A 552 33.73 -31.33 57.44
C ARG A 552 32.91 -32.56 57.74
N ALA A 553 32.49 -33.26 56.68
CA ALA A 553 31.83 -34.56 56.66
C ALA A 553 30.29 -34.56 56.79
N THR A 554 29.64 -34.58 55.68
CA THR A 554 28.66 -35.60 55.25
C THR A 554 28.29 -35.35 53.81
N GLU A 555 28.56 -36.30 52.95
CA GLU A 555 28.09 -36.33 51.53
C GLU A 555 26.58 -36.43 51.52
N THR A 556 25.92 -35.48 50.86
CA THR A 556 24.51 -35.57 50.36
C THR A 556 24.40 -34.98 49.00
N PRO A 557 23.55 -35.50 48.12
CA PRO A 557 23.74 -35.42 46.67
C PRO A 557 23.38 -34.05 46.06
N ARG A 558 24.23 -33.62 45.15
CA ARG A 558 24.20 -32.39 44.34
C ARG A 558 23.05 -32.32 43.30
N THR A 559 21.93 -33.04 43.48
CA THR A 559 20.95 -33.26 42.41
C THR A 559 19.73 -32.31 42.41
N ALA A 560 19.47 -31.57 43.49
CA ALA A 560 18.24 -30.77 43.61
C ALA A 560 18.34 -29.33 43.01
N ALA A 561 19.55 -28.76 42.91
CA ALA A 561 19.74 -27.40 42.35
C ALA A 561 20.11 -27.39 40.87
N GLU A 562 20.55 -28.50 40.30
CA GLU A 562 20.94 -28.61 38.89
C GLU A 562 19.73 -28.85 37.94
N ALA A 563 18.65 -29.43 38.44
CA ALA A 563 17.46 -29.72 37.63
C ALA A 563 16.72 -28.47 37.14
N PRO A 564 16.43 -27.42 37.94
CA PRO A 564 15.78 -26.22 37.46
C PRO A 564 16.66 -25.39 36.50
N ALA A 565 17.98 -25.34 36.75
CA ALA A 565 18.90 -24.64 35.84
C ALA A 565 19.03 -25.33 34.47
N ARG A 566 18.96 -26.68 34.44
CA ARG A 566 18.91 -27.44 33.17
C ARG A 566 17.62 -27.22 32.42
N ALA A 567 16.47 -27.18 33.09
CA ALA A 567 15.17 -26.94 32.48
C ALA A 567 15.12 -25.55 31.80
N VAL A 568 15.55 -24.50 32.49
CA VAL A 568 15.65 -23.13 31.92
C VAL A 568 16.59 -23.10 30.73
N SER A 569 17.70 -23.83 30.72
CA SER A 569 18.63 -23.90 29.59
C SER A 569 18.02 -24.61 28.36
N GLU A 570 17.20 -25.62 28.57
CA GLU A 570 16.51 -26.34 27.49
C GLU A 570 15.39 -25.48 26.89
N GLU A 571 14.60 -24.80 27.71
CA GLU A 571 13.56 -23.85 27.27
C GLU A 571 14.19 -22.67 26.52
N ALA A 572 15.27 -22.07 27.02
CA ALA A 572 15.97 -20.99 26.33
C ALA A 572 16.51 -21.42 24.95
N ARG A 573 17.02 -22.66 24.83
CA ARG A 573 17.46 -23.21 23.56
C ARG A 573 16.28 -23.36 22.58
N ALA A 574 15.14 -23.87 23.06
CA ALA A 574 13.94 -24.01 22.23
C ALA A 574 13.42 -22.64 21.71
N VAL A 575 13.48 -21.61 22.57
CA VAL A 575 13.14 -20.23 22.18
C VAL A 575 14.11 -19.69 21.12
N ALA A 576 15.42 -19.91 21.28
CA ALA A 576 16.42 -19.48 20.31
C ALA A 576 16.25 -20.17 18.95
N GLU A 577 15.94 -21.48 18.95
CA GLU A 577 15.65 -22.24 17.73
C GLU A 577 14.36 -21.74 17.04
N ALA A 578 13.32 -21.40 17.82
CA ALA A 578 12.10 -20.82 17.28
C ALA A 578 12.35 -19.44 16.64
N LEU A 579 13.14 -18.59 17.29
CA LEU A 579 13.54 -17.30 16.74
C LEU A 579 14.34 -17.48 15.44
N ALA A 580 15.32 -18.40 15.41
CA ALA A 580 16.11 -18.65 14.23
C ALA A 580 15.24 -19.11 13.03
N ARG A 581 14.22 -19.96 13.27
CA ARG A 581 13.25 -20.32 12.21
C ARG A 581 12.46 -19.12 11.73
N ALA A 582 11.98 -18.27 12.64
CA ALA A 582 11.21 -17.07 12.30
C ALA A 582 12.05 -16.06 11.50
N GLU A 583 13.32 -15.90 11.82
CA GLU A 583 14.23 -14.99 11.11
C GLU A 583 14.71 -15.54 9.75
N ALA A 584 14.54 -16.82 9.49
CA ALA A 584 14.89 -17.45 8.22
C ALA A 584 13.90 -17.12 7.09
N HIS A 585 12.71 -16.63 7.39
CA HIS A 585 11.78 -16.16 6.34
C HIS A 585 12.35 -14.94 5.61
N GLU A 586 12.14 -14.85 4.30
CA GLU A 586 12.43 -13.62 3.55
C GLU A 586 11.46 -12.49 3.92
N ALA A 587 10.19 -12.84 4.12
CA ALA A 587 9.15 -11.90 4.51
C ALA A 587 9.48 -11.19 5.83
N ASN A 588 9.50 -9.86 5.80
CA ASN A 588 9.82 -9.02 6.95
C ASN A 588 8.54 -8.65 7.71
N VAL A 589 8.23 -9.41 8.74
CA VAL A 589 7.13 -9.13 9.67
C VAL A 589 7.67 -8.97 11.07
N LEU A 590 7.51 -7.78 11.65
CA LEU A 590 7.88 -7.45 13.03
C LEU A 590 9.37 -7.71 13.39
N ARG A 591 10.27 -7.73 12.39
CA ARG A 591 11.71 -7.96 12.64
C ARG A 591 12.34 -6.91 13.56
N GLY A 592 11.83 -5.67 13.53
CA GLY A 592 12.25 -4.59 14.42
C GLY A 592 11.64 -4.66 15.84
N VAL A 593 10.66 -5.53 16.08
CA VAL A 593 9.86 -5.55 17.31
C VAL A 593 10.06 -6.83 18.13
N LEU A 594 9.73 -7.99 17.55
CA LEU A 594 9.72 -9.25 18.30
C LEU A 594 11.10 -9.88 18.49
N PRO A 595 12.02 -9.92 17.52
CA PRO A 595 13.37 -10.43 17.74
C PRO A 595 14.14 -9.69 18.84
N PRO A 596 14.12 -8.35 18.95
CA PRO A 596 14.73 -7.66 20.09
C PRO A 596 14.12 -8.06 21.42
N PHE A 597 12.80 -8.21 21.50
CA PHE A 597 12.11 -8.70 22.71
C PHE A 597 12.56 -10.11 23.07
N VAL A 598 12.54 -11.05 22.13
CA VAL A 598 12.95 -12.44 22.37
C VAL A 598 14.41 -12.53 22.83
N ARG A 599 15.32 -11.79 22.18
CA ARG A 599 16.73 -11.74 22.58
C ARG A 599 16.91 -11.17 23.98
N ALA A 600 16.20 -10.09 24.32
CA ALA A 600 16.24 -9.54 25.68
C ALA A 600 15.77 -10.53 26.75
N VAL A 601 14.84 -11.43 26.45
CA VAL A 601 14.44 -12.52 27.35
C VAL A 601 15.52 -13.60 27.41
N LEU A 602 16.12 -13.99 26.29
CA LEU A 602 17.22 -14.96 26.23
C LEU A 602 18.45 -14.48 27.02
N ASP A 603 18.78 -13.20 26.93
CA ASP A 603 19.89 -12.60 27.70
C ASP A 603 19.65 -12.69 29.20
N ARG A 604 18.40 -12.55 29.68
CA ARG A 604 18.03 -12.74 31.07
C ARG A 604 18.08 -14.21 31.52
N ALA A 605 17.87 -15.13 30.59
CA ALA A 605 17.95 -16.57 30.86
C ALA A 605 19.39 -17.11 30.84
N ALA A 606 20.33 -16.35 30.27
CA ALA A 606 21.74 -16.75 30.24
C ALA A 606 22.32 -16.81 31.64
N PRO A 607 23.08 -17.87 32.00
CA PRO A 607 23.75 -17.93 33.31
C PRO A 607 24.70 -16.72 33.43
N ALA A 608 24.69 -16.06 34.59
CA ALA A 608 25.57 -14.92 34.86
C ALA A 608 27.01 -15.31 34.51
N ALA A 609 27.61 -14.63 33.53
CA ALA A 609 29.00 -14.89 33.16
C ALA A 609 29.87 -14.72 34.40
N THR A 610 30.61 -15.76 34.75
CA THR A 610 31.61 -15.68 35.81
C THR A 610 32.53 -14.50 35.48
N PRO A 611 32.68 -13.50 36.36
CA PRO A 611 33.53 -12.36 36.03
C PRO A 611 34.92 -12.87 35.67
N PRO A 612 35.56 -12.35 34.59
CA PRO A 612 36.91 -12.78 34.23
C PRO A 612 37.83 -12.54 35.43
N ALA A 613 38.65 -13.54 35.74
CA ALA A 613 39.65 -13.41 36.79
C ALA A 613 40.41 -12.08 36.60
N PRO A 614 40.71 -11.33 37.69
CA PRO A 614 41.36 -10.03 37.56
C PRO A 614 42.63 -10.17 36.74
N ALA A 615 42.68 -9.48 35.60
CA ALA A 615 43.86 -9.46 34.76
C ALA A 615 45.02 -8.90 35.54
N VAL A 616 46.08 -9.70 35.71
CA VAL A 616 47.37 -9.26 36.26
C VAL A 616 47.93 -8.24 35.26
N THR A 617 47.89 -6.99 35.63
CA THR A 617 48.38 -5.87 34.82
C THR A 617 49.91 -5.96 34.73
N PRO A 618 50.53 -6.07 33.54
CA PRO A 618 51.95 -5.82 33.40
C PRO A 618 52.24 -4.31 33.50
N PRO A 619 53.42 -3.88 33.93
CA PRO A 619 53.72 -2.46 34.14
C PRO A 619 53.70 -1.68 32.86
N ALA A 620 53.13 -0.47 32.92
CA ALA A 620 52.95 0.47 31.81
C ALA A 620 54.29 0.96 31.23
N THR A 621 54.50 0.74 29.94
CA THR A 621 55.44 1.50 29.15
C THR A 621 54.66 2.60 28.40
N ALA A 622 55.00 3.84 28.73
CA ALA A 622 54.40 5.01 28.10
C ALA A 622 54.84 5.11 26.64
N VAL A 623 53.90 5.10 25.71
CA VAL A 623 54.10 5.54 24.33
C VAL A 623 53.09 6.62 24.03
N THR A 624 53.59 7.82 23.87
CA THR A 624 52.84 8.99 23.37
C THR A 624 52.58 8.86 21.89
N HIS A 625 51.33 8.90 21.46
CA HIS A 625 50.95 9.15 20.07
C HIS A 625 50.01 10.35 19.99
N PRO A 626 50.15 11.20 18.95
CA PRO A 626 49.36 12.41 18.81
C PRO A 626 47.97 12.11 18.24
N ALA A 627 46.98 12.95 18.63
CA ALA A 627 45.60 12.89 18.19
C ALA A 627 45.44 13.14 16.67
N PRO A 628 44.55 12.41 16.00
CA PRO A 628 44.17 12.72 14.64
C PRO A 628 43.08 13.81 14.58
N ALA A 629 43.24 14.68 13.61
CA ALA A 629 42.36 15.80 13.28
C ALA A 629 40.97 15.33 12.82
N VAL A 630 39.95 16.04 13.26
CA VAL A 630 38.54 15.86 12.85
C VAL A 630 38.38 16.47 11.45
N THR A 631 37.98 15.64 10.50
CA THR A 631 37.54 16.10 9.16
C THR A 631 36.00 16.03 9.11
N PRO A 632 35.29 17.02 8.56
CA PRO A 632 33.83 17.01 8.50
C PRO A 632 33.32 16.00 7.47
N ILE A 633 32.27 15.28 7.85
CA ILE A 633 31.60 14.26 7.02
C ILE A 633 30.74 14.98 5.98
N HIS A 634 31.12 14.84 4.72
CA HIS A 634 30.29 15.17 3.57
C HIS A 634 29.17 14.12 3.42
N ALA A 635 27.99 14.61 3.07
CA ALA A 635 26.82 13.82 2.75
C ALA A 635 27.15 12.75 1.68
N THR A 636 26.89 11.49 2.03
CA THR A 636 27.08 10.36 1.12
C THR A 636 25.86 10.23 0.22
N THR A 637 26.04 10.50 -1.06
CA THR A 637 25.14 10.11 -2.15
C THR A 637 25.00 8.59 -2.18
N MET A 638 23.79 8.11 -2.30
CA MET A 638 23.50 6.68 -2.52
C MET A 638 24.15 6.17 -3.83
N PRO A 639 24.73 4.98 -3.86
CA PRO A 639 25.30 4.41 -5.07
C PRO A 639 24.20 3.94 -6.02
N GLY A 640 24.30 4.39 -7.28
CA GLY A 640 23.47 3.89 -8.37
C GLY A 640 23.71 2.39 -8.62
N PHE A 641 22.64 1.67 -8.84
CA PHE A 641 22.68 0.28 -9.30
C PHE A 641 23.26 0.24 -10.73
N ALA A 642 24.42 -0.42 -10.87
CA ALA A 642 24.95 -0.80 -12.17
C ALA A 642 24.32 -2.15 -12.58
N PRO A 643 23.92 -2.34 -13.86
CA PRO A 643 23.42 -3.62 -14.32
C PRO A 643 24.58 -4.63 -14.44
N GLY A 644 24.43 -5.77 -13.75
CA GLY A 644 25.33 -6.91 -13.91
C GLY A 644 25.15 -7.57 -15.28
N ALA A 645 26.25 -7.65 -16.03
CA ALA A 645 26.35 -8.39 -17.27
C ALA A 645 26.46 -9.91 -16.99
N ASP A 646 25.94 -10.70 -17.95
CA ASP A 646 26.15 -12.13 -18.17
C ASP A 646 25.31 -13.16 -17.39
N ALA A 647 24.21 -13.56 -18.03
CA ALA A 647 23.81 -14.96 -18.04
C ALA A 647 23.27 -15.34 -19.43
N ALA A 648 24.05 -16.09 -20.17
CA ALA A 648 23.70 -16.65 -21.46
C ALA A 648 22.52 -17.65 -21.38
N PRO A 649 21.66 -17.76 -22.42
CA PRO A 649 20.49 -18.63 -22.40
C PRO A 649 20.88 -20.09 -22.54
N ARG A 650 20.42 -20.95 -21.64
CA ARG A 650 20.45 -22.42 -21.81
C ARG A 650 19.26 -22.84 -22.69
N THR A 651 19.55 -23.39 -23.83
CA THR A 651 18.62 -24.11 -24.71
C THR A 651 18.03 -25.35 -24.02
N PRO A 652 16.73 -25.64 -24.14
CA PRO A 652 16.19 -26.94 -23.79
C PRO A 652 16.32 -27.90 -24.98
N ALA A 653 16.88 -29.08 -24.73
CA ALA A 653 16.81 -30.22 -25.63
C ALA A 653 15.40 -30.81 -25.61
N GLY A 654 14.83 -31.08 -26.84
CA GLY A 654 13.59 -31.84 -26.99
C GLY A 654 13.79 -33.34 -26.76
N PRO A 655 12.81 -34.23 -26.95
CA PRO A 655 11.89 -34.30 -28.08
C PRO A 655 10.46 -33.85 -27.78
#